data_516b7564393506c0ffd15ff9ea29dd79
#
_entry.id   516b7564393506c0ffd15ff9ea29dd79
#
_cell.length_a   1.000
_cell.length_b   1.000
_cell.length_c   1.000
_cell.angle_alpha   90.00
_cell.angle_beta   90.00
_cell.angle_gamma   90.00
#
_symmetry.space_group_name_H-M   'P 1'
#
loop_
_entity.id
_entity.type
_entity.pdbx_description
1 polymer ?
#
loop_
_entity_poly.entity_id
_entity_poly.type
_entity_poly.pdbx_seq_one_letter_code
_entity_poly.pdbx_strand_id
1 'polypeptide(L)'
;MFKIVLFFTVLCVASFVNGQYTLTGTVADELTTGKLPFAKVSIKNQQRGVITDENGAFSIQVMANDTLEVSMTGYETKILPLANQKQIDVVLAIAYRELNPTVVTALGLERNKRDLGYAVQRIDSREITTIRNANIVNTMAGRIAGVQITNGSSGVGSSSRIIIRGETSLSGNNQPLFVVDGVPVSNDFVPNNTENLENDFQEVDYGNGIGDFSSDDIQSITVLKGPGAAALYGSRAANGVVVIETKDGFSQKGFSVQVNSQLTFEKIAFLPEFQNVYGQGSGGVFAYENGLGGGIGDGGLVSFGPVMDGRLITQFDGMSTDINGDPVRGGDVIARNGNPITPSAWMSNPDNVRSFFQTGVTSQQNISISSGTAHSNYRFSYSRMDNTGTIPNTDYTRNNIALTATQQINSKLKLRTYVNYINSSSSHRPGLGYGSENVMYSFLWMGRQVNLDNAKDYWQAGQENFNQYNYNTQWLDNPYFNVYENTNAFNKNRVLGNAALTYTIASNWSLRLRSGMDAYHDLRTAKRAFSTQRFKNGAYREDEIEFMEMNSDVLLSYTRPAGNKWNWNASVGANNFTQRTQYKSTVAGQLSVPGIYNFGNSKIPLVSSQYNAQKQINSVYGIFGINLKRYLYLDATVRNDWSTTLPTANNSFAYYSTSLAYVLSEVIKLPKWFTYSKFRISSSSVGNDTNPFQLSNTYAFNQNYGSYPLLTNSSTLLNADLRPERINGLEAGTELYFFNDRLGFDLTVYQNTAIDQIISVPTSAASGYTNRIINGGKIQSKGVEVMVTGDILRRKNLRWSTYANFSKGASYVLELPEGVESYTTGYSRVYTSTDNSVYYIANPNGGRVGDMYGTGFKKTTDGQIIYDANGLPI
;
A
#
# COMPACT_ATOMS: atom_id res chain seq x y z
N MET A 1 93.36 -28.93 21.74
CA MET A 1 93.43 -27.94 20.67
C MET A 1 92.09 -27.69 20.08
N PHE A 2 91.76 -26.42 19.91
CA PHE A 2 90.53 -25.82 19.44
C PHE A 2 89.44 -25.63 20.49
N LYS A 3 89.73 -24.84 21.45
CA LYS A 3 88.88 -23.88 22.07
C LYS A 3 89.22 -22.50 21.47
N ILE A 4 88.27 -21.66 21.31
CA ILE A 4 88.40 -20.29 20.84
C ILE A 4 88.00 -20.18 19.34
N VAL A 5 86.80 -20.02 18.98
CA VAL A 5 86.13 -18.95 18.14
C VAL A 5 84.64 -19.16 18.27
N LEU A 6 84.06 -18.68 19.37
CA LEU A 6 82.59 -18.48 19.49
C LEU A 6 82.39 -17.33 20.41
N PHE A 7 82.97 -16.17 20.01
CA PHE A 7 82.65 -14.89 20.65
C PHE A 7 82.79 -13.84 19.54
N PHE A 8 81.76 -13.10 19.33
CA PHE A 8 81.57 -12.06 18.36
C PHE A 8 80.75 -12.48 17.11
N THR A 9 79.43 -12.74 17.34
CA THR A 9 78.31 -12.25 16.47
C THR A 9 77.03 -12.21 17.28
N VAL A 10 77.01 -11.52 18.41
CA VAL A 10 75.83 -10.91 18.96
C VAL A 10 75.73 -9.51 18.33
N LEU A 11 75.48 -9.47 17.04
CA LEU A 11 75.15 -8.26 16.37
C LEU A 11 73.69 -7.94 16.66
N CYS A 12 73.47 -6.79 17.24
CA CYS A 12 72.22 -6.11 17.46
C CYS A 12 71.16 -6.38 16.41
N VAL A 13 70.27 -7.33 16.59
CA VAL A 13 68.93 -7.21 16.16
C VAL A 13 68.22 -6.26 17.18
N ALA A 14 68.35 -4.99 16.94
CA ALA A 14 67.43 -4.04 17.57
C ALA A 14 65.98 -4.43 17.11
N SER A 15 65.40 -5.32 17.87
CA SER A 15 63.95 -5.53 17.79
C SER A 15 63.37 -4.17 18.10
N PHE A 16 62.90 -3.46 17.08
CA PHE A 16 61.91 -2.42 17.25
C PHE A 16 60.69 -3.10 17.90
N VAL A 17 60.66 -3.15 19.23
CA VAL A 17 59.48 -3.40 20.00
C VAL A 17 58.59 -2.19 19.73
N ASN A 18 57.76 -2.28 18.74
CA ASN A 18 56.67 -1.34 18.58
C ASN A 18 55.76 -1.51 19.79
N GLY A 19 56.03 -0.73 20.84
CA GLY A 19 55.26 -0.76 22.06
C GLY A 19 53.83 -0.36 21.80
N GLN A 20 52.91 -1.26 22.05
CA GLN A 20 51.48 -0.91 22.12
C GLN A 20 51.28 0.03 23.31
N TYR A 21 50.51 1.09 23.13
CA TYR A 21 50.13 1.98 24.20
C TYR A 21 48.60 2.20 24.19
N THR A 22 48.05 2.59 25.33
CA THR A 22 46.66 2.87 25.48
C THR A 22 46.38 4.29 25.01
N LEU A 23 45.57 4.44 23.97
CA LEU A 23 45.01 5.69 23.51
C LEU A 23 43.63 5.89 24.15
N THR A 24 43.42 7.01 24.83
CA THR A 24 42.13 7.40 25.39
C THR A 24 41.64 8.68 24.72
N GLY A 25 40.33 8.94 24.79
CA GLY A 25 39.75 10.15 24.24
C GLY A 25 38.26 10.20 24.32
N THR A 26 37.68 11.27 23.76
CA THR A 26 36.24 11.41 23.68
C THR A 26 35.84 11.68 22.24
N VAL A 27 34.59 11.25 21.89
CA VAL A 27 33.97 11.59 20.63
C VAL A 27 32.80 12.52 20.92
N ALA A 28 32.73 13.65 20.22
CA ALA A 28 31.70 14.65 20.38
C ALA A 28 31.12 15.09 19.03
N ASP A 29 29.90 15.59 19.05
CA ASP A 29 29.22 16.23 17.93
C ASP A 29 29.80 17.61 17.63
N GLU A 30 30.08 17.93 16.37
CA GLU A 30 30.66 19.21 15.95
C GLU A 30 29.73 20.40 16.21
N LEU A 31 28.41 20.19 16.13
CA LEU A 31 27.44 21.28 16.24
C LEU A 31 26.99 21.53 17.68
N THR A 32 26.66 20.44 18.39
CA THR A 32 26.10 20.53 19.74
C THR A 32 27.14 20.46 20.82
N THR A 33 28.39 20.06 20.48
CA THR A 33 29.45 19.70 21.42
C THR A 33 29.05 18.58 22.40
N GLY A 34 27.86 18.00 22.18
CA GLY A 34 27.37 16.89 22.96
C GLY A 34 28.25 15.65 22.75
N LYS A 35 28.50 14.92 23.84
CA LYS A 35 29.26 13.66 23.76
C LYS A 35 28.48 12.64 22.96
N LEU A 36 29.18 11.87 22.11
CA LEU A 36 28.58 10.87 21.24
C LEU A 36 28.83 9.47 21.83
N PRO A 37 27.84 8.90 22.54
CA PRO A 37 27.92 7.52 22.98
C PRO A 37 27.76 6.58 21.78
N PHE A 38 28.37 5.40 21.88
CA PHE A 38 28.30 4.34 20.87
C PHE A 38 28.94 4.67 19.51
N ALA A 39 29.80 5.68 19.41
CA ALA A 39 30.63 5.89 18.24
C ALA A 39 31.68 4.77 18.12
N LYS A 40 31.83 4.21 16.93
CA LYS A 40 32.84 3.18 16.65
C LYS A 40 34.22 3.83 16.46
N VAL A 41 35.20 3.40 17.25
CA VAL A 41 36.60 3.79 17.15
C VAL A 41 37.42 2.56 16.78
N SER A 42 37.97 2.49 15.57
CA SER A 42 38.71 1.35 15.05
C SER A 42 40.05 1.75 14.46
N ILE A 43 40.95 0.79 14.36
CA ILE A 43 42.25 0.99 13.64
C ILE A 43 41.97 0.65 12.18
N LYS A 44 42.29 1.58 11.28
CA LYS A 44 42.07 1.43 9.84
C LYS A 44 42.74 0.18 9.30
N ASN A 45 42.03 -0.62 8.52
CA ASN A 45 42.48 -1.89 7.94
C ASN A 45 42.79 -2.99 8.95
N GLN A 46 42.36 -2.88 10.22
CA GLN A 46 42.48 -3.94 11.23
C GLN A 46 41.09 -4.25 11.82
N GLN A 47 40.93 -5.48 12.32
CA GLN A 47 39.66 -5.87 12.99
C GLN A 47 39.62 -5.46 14.48
N ARG A 48 40.43 -4.48 14.88
CA ARG A 48 40.50 -3.96 16.25
C ARG A 48 39.67 -2.67 16.34
N GLY A 49 38.73 -2.62 17.26
CA GLY A 49 37.95 -1.44 17.53
C GLY A 49 37.27 -1.52 18.89
N VAL A 50 36.90 -0.36 19.40
CA VAL A 50 36.10 -0.17 20.61
C VAL A 50 34.98 0.79 20.28
N ILE A 51 34.10 0.98 21.23
CA ILE A 51 32.93 1.87 21.11
C ILE A 51 32.99 2.81 22.29
N THR A 52 32.59 4.06 22.06
CA THR A 52 32.48 5.06 23.12
C THR A 52 31.38 4.70 24.13
N ASP A 53 31.66 4.96 25.40
CA ASP A 53 30.71 4.81 26.50
C ASP A 53 29.60 5.91 26.48
N GLU A 54 28.76 5.94 27.53
CA GLU A 54 27.67 6.93 27.66
C GLU A 54 28.14 8.37 27.70
N ASN A 55 29.41 8.62 28.09
CA ASN A 55 30.06 9.93 28.10
C ASN A 55 30.85 10.22 26.82
N GLY A 56 30.70 9.37 25.79
CA GLY A 56 31.45 9.50 24.55
C GLY A 56 32.94 9.15 24.70
N ALA A 57 33.38 8.58 25.82
CA ALA A 57 34.76 8.25 26.07
C ALA A 57 35.16 6.87 25.51
N PHE A 58 36.39 6.72 25.05
CA PHE A 58 36.96 5.47 24.56
C PHE A 58 38.35 5.22 25.05
N SER A 59 38.74 3.93 25.07
CA SER A 59 40.11 3.47 25.39
C SER A 59 40.44 2.32 24.45
N ILE A 60 41.53 2.44 23.67
CA ILE A 60 41.92 1.46 22.67
C ILE A 60 43.43 1.26 22.68
N GLN A 61 43.88 0.00 22.49
CA GLN A 61 45.32 -0.34 22.35
C GLN A 61 45.77 -0.07 20.90
N VAL A 62 46.75 0.79 20.70
CA VAL A 62 47.24 1.24 19.40
C VAL A 62 48.79 1.19 19.33
N MET A 63 49.35 1.21 18.12
CA MET A 63 50.76 1.41 17.84
C MET A 63 51.02 2.83 17.37
N ALA A 64 52.28 3.31 17.49
CA ALA A 64 52.64 4.69 17.18
C ALA A 64 52.27 5.21 15.77
N ASN A 65 52.21 4.31 14.79
CA ASN A 65 51.95 4.61 13.37
C ASN A 65 50.56 4.16 12.92
N ASP A 66 49.68 3.77 13.84
CA ASP A 66 48.32 3.38 13.49
C ASP A 66 47.53 4.58 13.02
N THR A 67 46.53 4.33 12.21
CA THR A 67 45.53 5.32 11.78
C THR A 67 44.21 4.98 12.42
N LEU A 68 43.66 5.91 13.18
CA LEU A 68 42.36 5.77 13.81
C LEU A 68 41.26 6.08 12.81
N GLU A 69 40.24 5.26 12.77
CA GLU A 69 38.98 5.50 12.03
C GLU A 69 37.84 5.58 13.03
N VAL A 70 37.22 6.77 13.11
CA VAL A 70 36.10 7.04 14.02
C VAL A 70 34.82 7.26 13.18
N SER A 71 33.83 6.47 13.44
CA SER A 71 32.56 6.51 12.70
C SER A 71 31.35 6.32 13.62
N MET A 72 30.26 6.94 13.25
CA MET A 72 28.95 6.77 13.88
C MET A 72 27.85 6.95 12.84
N THR A 73 26.76 6.18 12.96
CA THR A 73 25.62 6.33 12.06
C THR A 73 25.07 7.75 12.12
N GLY A 74 24.98 8.41 10.99
CA GLY A 74 24.57 9.82 10.89
C GLY A 74 25.70 10.83 10.99
N TYR A 75 26.98 10.40 11.08
CA TYR A 75 28.17 11.26 11.13
C TYR A 75 29.18 10.90 10.05
N GLU A 76 29.96 11.90 9.61
CA GLU A 76 31.06 11.68 8.69
C GLU A 76 32.19 10.89 9.37
N THR A 77 32.66 9.82 8.73
CA THR A 77 33.76 9.04 9.24
C THR A 77 35.06 9.86 9.22
N LYS A 78 35.69 10.00 10.37
CA LYS A 78 36.96 10.72 10.52
C LYS A 78 38.13 9.76 10.59
N ILE A 79 39.16 10.03 9.79
CA ILE A 79 40.38 9.23 9.72
C ILE A 79 41.53 10.09 10.23
N LEU A 80 42.20 9.63 11.29
CA LEU A 80 43.23 10.39 12.02
C LEU A 80 44.51 9.53 12.13
N PRO A 81 45.64 9.93 11.52
CA PRO A 81 46.90 9.29 11.78
C PRO A 81 47.37 9.58 13.22
N LEU A 82 47.80 8.56 13.92
CA LEU A 82 48.29 8.67 15.28
C LEU A 82 49.80 8.98 15.26
N ALA A 83 50.20 10.09 15.90
CA ALA A 83 51.57 10.52 16.06
C ALA A 83 52.03 10.37 17.53
N ASN A 84 51.99 9.15 18.10
CA ASN A 84 52.32 8.88 19.48
C ASN A 84 51.51 9.60 20.56
N GLN A 85 50.34 10.08 20.22
CA GLN A 85 49.40 10.73 21.15
C GLN A 85 48.77 9.69 22.08
N LYS A 86 48.76 9.97 23.37
CA LYS A 86 48.09 9.14 24.38
C LYS A 86 46.64 9.50 24.63
N GLN A 87 46.24 10.71 24.19
CA GLN A 87 44.87 11.22 24.29
C GLN A 87 44.50 11.95 23.01
N ILE A 88 43.30 11.74 22.53
CA ILE A 88 42.76 12.40 21.35
C ILE A 88 41.23 12.61 21.48
N ASP A 89 40.81 13.86 21.41
CA ASP A 89 39.36 14.16 21.33
C ASP A 89 38.94 14.33 19.88
N VAL A 90 37.97 13.59 19.48
CA VAL A 90 37.48 13.52 18.10
C VAL A 90 36.12 14.20 18.02
N VAL A 91 36.03 15.15 17.12
CA VAL A 91 34.76 15.81 16.83
C VAL A 91 34.27 15.28 15.48
N LEU A 92 33.08 14.67 15.45
CA LEU A 92 32.45 14.19 14.23
C LEU A 92 31.46 15.21 13.70
N ALA A 93 31.59 15.54 12.43
CA ALA A 93 30.58 16.30 11.69
C ALA A 93 29.38 15.38 11.38
N ILE A 94 28.18 15.91 11.50
CA ILE A 94 26.99 15.16 11.09
C ILE A 94 27.12 14.86 9.59
N ALA A 95 27.01 13.59 9.19
CA ALA A 95 26.94 13.19 7.79
C ALA A 95 25.60 13.67 7.22
N TYR A 96 25.63 14.81 6.57
CA TYR A 96 24.43 15.46 6.07
C TYR A 96 23.82 14.73 4.88
N ARG A 97 24.60 13.88 4.21
CA ARG A 97 24.20 13.00 3.14
C ARG A 97 25.24 11.90 2.94
N GLU A 98 24.83 10.65 3.01
CA GLU A 98 25.64 9.56 2.47
C GLU A 98 25.64 9.66 0.95
N LEU A 99 26.75 10.04 0.35
CA LEU A 99 26.95 10.03 -1.13
C LEU A 99 26.72 8.65 -1.74
N ASN A 100 26.87 7.59 -0.94
CA ASN A 100 26.68 6.20 -1.34
C ASN A 100 25.82 5.46 -0.32
N PRO A 101 24.54 5.83 -0.13
CA PRO A 101 23.67 5.10 0.77
C PRO A 101 23.56 3.65 0.27
N THR A 102 23.72 2.72 1.20
CA THR A 102 23.39 1.32 0.93
C THR A 102 21.88 1.21 0.80
N VAL A 103 21.43 0.61 -0.27
CA VAL A 103 20.02 0.32 -0.52
C VAL A 103 19.85 -1.18 -0.64
N VAL A 104 18.75 -1.68 -0.10
CA VAL A 104 18.38 -3.08 -0.31
C VAL A 104 17.71 -3.18 -1.66
N THR A 105 18.28 -4.03 -2.49
CA THR A 105 17.78 -4.34 -3.83
C THR A 105 17.01 -5.67 -3.82
N ALA A 106 16.78 -6.22 -4.99
CA ALA A 106 16.08 -7.48 -5.13
C ALA A 106 16.71 -8.62 -4.30
N LEU A 107 15.86 -9.50 -3.78
CA LEU A 107 16.24 -10.64 -2.91
C LEU A 107 16.87 -10.25 -1.57
N GLY A 108 16.77 -8.99 -1.15
CA GLY A 108 17.40 -8.51 0.09
C GLY A 108 18.92 -8.36 -0.02
N LEU A 109 19.44 -8.12 -1.22
CA LEU A 109 20.87 -7.87 -1.43
C LEU A 109 21.17 -6.39 -1.19
N GLU A 110 22.08 -6.11 -0.28
CA GLU A 110 22.59 -4.76 -0.03
C GLU A 110 23.54 -4.33 -1.15
N ARG A 111 23.30 -3.17 -1.73
CA ARG A 111 24.10 -2.55 -2.78
C ARG A 111 24.27 -1.05 -2.51
N ASN A 112 25.41 -0.50 -2.90
CA ASN A 112 25.54 0.95 -2.90
C ASN A 112 24.69 1.55 -4.01
N LYS A 113 23.93 2.62 -3.74
CA LYS A 113 23.11 3.32 -4.74
C LYS A 113 23.94 3.74 -5.96
N ARG A 114 25.20 4.07 -5.75
CA ARG A 114 26.17 4.41 -6.78
C ARG A 114 26.31 3.32 -7.85
N ASP A 115 26.27 2.05 -7.45
CA ASP A 115 26.57 0.91 -8.32
C ASP A 115 25.37 0.53 -9.19
N LEU A 116 24.17 1.07 -8.92
CA LEU A 116 22.94 0.67 -9.59
C LEU A 116 22.74 1.40 -10.90
N GLY A 117 22.45 0.65 -11.96
CA GLY A 117 22.15 1.14 -13.30
C GLY A 117 20.67 1.46 -13.57
N TYR A 118 19.81 1.46 -12.52
CA TYR A 118 18.39 1.76 -12.58
C TYR A 118 17.98 2.71 -11.44
N ALA A 119 16.78 3.31 -11.55
CA ALA A 119 16.28 4.26 -10.56
C ALA A 119 15.81 3.56 -9.28
N VAL A 120 16.33 4.02 -8.14
CA VAL A 120 15.94 3.56 -6.81
C VAL A 120 15.73 4.77 -5.91
N GLN A 121 14.66 4.77 -5.13
CA GLN A 121 14.42 5.76 -4.09
C GLN A 121 14.19 5.08 -2.75
N ARG A 122 14.78 5.64 -1.67
CA ARG A 122 14.70 5.13 -0.30
C ARG A 122 14.14 6.20 0.61
N ILE A 123 13.30 5.78 1.55
CA ILE A 123 12.80 6.57 2.68
C ILE A 123 13.29 5.89 3.95
N ASP A 124 13.94 6.64 4.83
CA ASP A 124 14.51 6.11 6.07
C ASP A 124 13.53 6.18 7.25
N SER A 125 13.80 5.39 8.29
CA SER A 125 12.98 5.28 9.51
C SER A 125 12.61 6.62 10.11
N ARG A 126 13.52 7.61 10.13
CA ARG A 126 13.25 8.94 10.66
C ARG A 126 12.11 9.63 9.91
N GLU A 127 12.10 9.57 8.60
CA GLU A 127 11.05 10.16 7.78
C GLU A 127 9.71 9.44 7.95
N ILE A 128 9.76 8.11 8.11
CA ILE A 128 8.58 7.26 8.31
C ILE A 128 7.94 7.53 9.67
N THR A 129 8.74 7.75 10.71
CA THR A 129 8.25 7.90 12.10
C THR A 129 8.00 9.34 12.51
N THR A 130 8.41 10.35 11.73
CA THR A 130 8.11 11.77 12.01
C THR A 130 6.61 12.04 11.97
N ILE A 131 5.92 11.49 10.97
CA ILE A 131 4.46 11.50 10.86
C ILE A 131 4.03 10.06 10.60
N ARG A 132 3.51 9.40 11.64
CA ARG A 132 3.04 8.02 11.54
C ARG A 132 1.67 7.99 10.88
N ASN A 133 1.59 7.41 9.72
CA ASN A 133 0.32 7.12 9.07
C ASN A 133 -0.22 5.77 9.53
N ALA A 134 -1.53 5.65 9.64
CA ALA A 134 -2.20 4.39 9.97
C ALA A 134 -1.89 3.30 8.93
N ASN A 135 -1.90 3.67 7.64
CA ASN A 135 -1.40 2.85 6.56
C ASN A 135 -0.04 3.39 6.11
N ILE A 136 1.01 2.56 6.26
CA ILE A 136 2.40 2.96 5.97
C ILE A 136 2.64 3.39 4.52
N VAL A 137 1.86 2.86 3.58
CA VAL A 137 1.91 3.25 2.16
C VAL A 137 1.77 4.74 1.99
N ASN A 138 0.89 5.38 2.77
CA ASN A 138 0.60 6.80 2.67
C ASN A 138 1.79 7.69 3.05
N THR A 139 2.77 7.13 3.78
CA THR A 139 4.02 7.82 4.08
C THR A 139 4.86 8.09 2.84
N MET A 140 4.69 7.33 1.78
CA MET A 140 5.41 7.49 0.52
C MET A 140 4.80 8.56 -0.39
N ALA A 141 3.56 8.99 -0.13
CA ALA A 141 2.85 9.98 -0.95
C ALA A 141 3.62 11.31 -1.01
N GLY A 142 3.85 11.81 -2.22
CA GLY A 142 4.60 13.05 -2.48
C GLY A 142 6.10 12.99 -2.21
N ARG A 143 6.64 11.85 -1.73
CA ARG A 143 8.07 11.69 -1.41
C ARG A 143 8.84 10.96 -2.50
N ILE A 144 8.16 10.15 -3.31
CA ILE A 144 8.78 9.33 -4.34
C ILE A 144 8.24 9.76 -5.71
N ALA A 145 9.12 10.24 -6.58
CA ALA A 145 8.76 10.60 -7.95
C ALA A 145 8.26 9.38 -8.73
N GLY A 146 7.21 9.53 -9.55
CA GLY A 146 6.62 8.45 -10.35
C GLY A 146 5.78 7.44 -9.56
N VAL A 147 5.50 7.70 -8.28
CA VAL A 147 4.60 6.89 -7.45
C VAL A 147 3.34 7.67 -7.15
N GLN A 148 2.21 7.14 -7.56
CA GLN A 148 0.89 7.65 -7.25
C GLN A 148 0.26 6.80 -6.16
N ILE A 149 -0.27 7.45 -5.11
CA ILE A 149 -0.94 6.78 -4.01
C ILE A 149 -2.33 7.39 -3.88
N THR A 150 -3.33 6.52 -3.90
CA THR A 150 -4.73 6.89 -3.70
C THR A 150 -5.26 6.20 -2.46
N ASN A 151 -5.73 6.97 -1.49
CA ASN A 151 -6.29 6.45 -0.25
C ASN A 151 -7.74 6.02 -0.44
N GLY A 152 -8.15 4.97 0.24
CA GLY A 152 -9.55 4.59 0.36
C GLY A 152 -10.36 5.62 1.16
N SER A 153 -11.67 5.61 0.98
CA SER A 153 -12.60 6.58 1.60
C SER A 153 -13.17 6.13 2.95
N SER A 154 -12.84 4.93 3.41
CA SER A 154 -13.38 4.35 4.67
C SER A 154 -12.69 4.85 5.95
N GLY A 155 -11.87 5.89 5.87
CA GLY A 155 -11.12 6.42 7.02
C GLY A 155 -9.89 5.58 7.40
N VAL A 156 -9.54 5.61 8.68
CA VAL A 156 -8.38 4.86 9.21
C VAL A 156 -8.57 3.36 9.00
N GLY A 157 -7.50 2.68 8.60
CA GLY A 157 -7.52 1.24 8.25
C GLY A 157 -8.03 0.95 6.84
N SER A 158 -8.35 1.98 6.02
CA SER A 158 -8.69 1.77 4.62
C SER A 158 -7.51 1.29 3.77
N SER A 159 -7.82 0.65 2.66
CA SER A 159 -6.84 0.27 1.65
C SER A 159 -6.20 1.49 1.01
N SER A 160 -5.01 1.30 0.44
CA SER A 160 -4.34 2.31 -0.38
C SER A 160 -3.88 1.68 -1.67
N ARG A 161 -4.22 2.29 -2.80
CA ARG A 161 -3.77 1.86 -4.12
C ARG A 161 -2.47 2.57 -4.47
N ILE A 162 -1.48 1.80 -4.91
CA ILE A 162 -0.19 2.33 -5.37
C ILE A 162 -0.02 1.99 -6.84
N ILE A 163 0.36 2.98 -7.62
CA ILE A 163 0.76 2.80 -9.01
C ILE A 163 2.16 3.39 -9.19
N ILE A 164 3.05 2.61 -9.80
CA ILE A 164 4.40 3.04 -10.13
C ILE A 164 4.52 3.18 -11.64
N ARG A 165 4.77 4.41 -12.13
CA ARG A 165 5.00 4.70 -13.56
C ARG A 165 3.81 4.39 -14.47
N GLY A 166 2.58 4.49 -13.95
CA GLY A 166 1.36 4.27 -14.71
C GLY A 166 0.93 2.80 -14.80
N GLU A 167 -0.16 2.58 -15.50
CA GLU A 167 -0.78 1.26 -15.63
C GLU A 167 -0.17 0.49 -16.80
N THR A 168 0.03 -0.81 -16.59
CA THR A 168 0.63 -1.74 -17.56
C THR A 168 -0.34 -2.84 -17.96
N SER A 169 -1.48 -2.99 -17.28
CA SER A 169 -2.54 -3.95 -17.62
C SER A 169 -3.91 -3.27 -17.64
N LEU A 170 -4.78 -3.65 -18.60
CA LEU A 170 -6.16 -3.16 -18.71
C LEU A 170 -7.11 -3.83 -17.72
N SER A 171 -6.87 -5.08 -17.37
CA SER A 171 -7.74 -5.90 -16.53
C SER A 171 -7.05 -6.50 -15.30
N GLY A 172 -5.71 -6.53 -15.29
CA GLY A 172 -4.91 -7.12 -14.22
C GLY A 172 -4.60 -6.16 -13.07
N ASN A 173 -3.93 -6.70 -12.05
CA ASN A 173 -3.45 -5.91 -10.92
C ASN A 173 -2.25 -5.06 -11.33
N ASN A 174 -2.37 -3.74 -11.23
CA ASN A 174 -1.33 -2.76 -11.55
C ASN A 174 -0.50 -2.33 -10.32
N GLN A 175 -0.73 -2.90 -9.13
CA GLN A 175 0.01 -2.55 -7.92
C GLN A 175 1.39 -3.23 -7.87
N PRO A 176 2.39 -2.60 -7.21
CA PRO A 176 3.70 -3.20 -7.04
C PRO A 176 3.68 -4.38 -6.06
N LEU A 177 4.66 -5.24 -6.17
CA LEU A 177 4.91 -6.28 -5.18
C LEU A 177 5.49 -5.67 -3.90
N PHE A 178 4.97 -6.07 -2.74
CA PHE A 178 5.57 -5.75 -1.45
C PHE A 178 6.49 -6.88 -0.99
N VAL A 179 7.62 -6.49 -0.43
CA VAL A 179 8.66 -7.41 0.04
C VAL A 179 9.14 -6.97 1.40
N VAL A 180 9.06 -7.83 2.41
CA VAL A 180 9.53 -7.56 3.78
C VAL A 180 10.73 -8.43 4.07
N ASP A 181 11.86 -7.81 4.39
CA ASP A 181 13.16 -8.48 4.62
C ASP A 181 13.54 -9.47 3.51
N GLY A 182 13.20 -9.09 2.27
CA GLY A 182 13.49 -9.86 1.07
C GLY A 182 12.49 -10.97 0.75
N VAL A 183 11.44 -11.16 1.53
CA VAL A 183 10.36 -12.13 1.27
C VAL A 183 9.11 -11.39 0.78
N PRO A 184 8.53 -11.77 -0.37
CA PRO A 184 7.24 -11.25 -0.82
C PRO A 184 6.13 -11.46 0.20
N VAL A 185 5.22 -10.49 0.29
CA VAL A 185 4.03 -10.53 1.15
C VAL A 185 2.80 -10.09 0.35
N SER A 186 1.63 -10.62 0.69
CA SER A 186 0.38 -10.24 0.03
C SER A 186 -0.07 -8.85 0.45
N ASN A 187 -0.49 -8.06 -0.55
CA ASN A 187 -1.18 -6.79 -0.38
C ASN A 187 -2.59 -6.83 -0.99
N ASP A 188 -3.12 -8.01 -1.25
CA ASP A 188 -4.38 -8.16 -1.93
C ASP A 188 -5.52 -7.54 -1.11
N PHE A 189 -6.38 -6.83 -1.81
CA PHE A 189 -7.70 -6.45 -1.33
C PHE A 189 -8.66 -7.60 -1.66
N VAL A 190 -9.30 -8.16 -0.64
CA VAL A 190 -10.34 -9.18 -0.82
C VAL A 190 -11.69 -8.48 -0.69
N PRO A 191 -12.37 -8.19 -1.81
CA PRO A 191 -13.70 -7.58 -1.77
C PRO A 191 -14.72 -8.55 -1.16
N ASN A 192 -15.87 -8.01 -0.74
CA ASN A 192 -17.04 -8.85 -0.52
C ASN A 192 -17.44 -9.44 -1.87
N ASN A 193 -17.50 -10.75 -1.96
CA ASN A 193 -17.99 -11.36 -3.20
C ASN A 193 -19.52 -11.20 -3.27
N THR A 194 -19.96 -10.24 -4.09
CA THR A 194 -21.39 -9.93 -4.26
C THR A 194 -21.98 -10.55 -5.53
N GLU A 195 -21.14 -11.14 -6.39
CA GLU A 195 -21.54 -11.55 -7.75
C GLU A 195 -22.65 -12.61 -7.84
N ASN A 196 -22.97 -13.31 -6.74
CA ASN A 196 -23.94 -14.41 -6.73
C ASN A 196 -25.09 -14.22 -5.71
N LEU A 197 -25.27 -13.02 -5.16
CA LEU A 197 -26.27 -12.79 -4.14
C LEU A 197 -27.37 -11.89 -4.69
N GLU A 198 -28.61 -12.38 -4.74
CA GLU A 198 -29.81 -11.58 -5.05
C GLU A 198 -29.98 -10.39 -4.11
N ASN A 199 -29.24 -10.32 -3.03
CA ASN A 199 -29.23 -9.26 -2.04
C ASN A 199 -27.90 -8.53 -2.05
N ASP A 200 -27.87 -7.36 -2.67
CA ASP A 200 -26.71 -6.48 -2.85
C ASP A 200 -26.23 -5.83 -1.55
N PHE A 201 -25.49 -6.55 -0.72
CA PHE A 201 -24.66 -5.89 0.28
C PHE A 201 -23.68 -4.97 -0.42
N GLN A 202 -23.59 -3.72 0.04
CA GLN A 202 -22.64 -2.78 -0.53
C GLN A 202 -21.21 -3.19 -0.23
N GLU A 203 -20.28 -2.70 -1.07
CA GLU A 203 -18.85 -2.90 -0.85
C GLU A 203 -18.39 -2.24 0.45
N VAL A 204 -17.47 -2.90 1.12
CA VAL A 204 -16.83 -2.42 2.36
C VAL A 204 -15.33 -2.57 2.22
N ASP A 205 -14.58 -1.52 2.53
CA ASP A 205 -13.13 -1.55 2.56
C ASP A 205 -12.64 -2.00 3.94
N TYR A 206 -12.16 -3.23 4.01
CA TYR A 206 -11.54 -3.83 5.20
C TYR A 206 -10.02 -3.64 5.27
N GLY A 207 -9.46 -2.81 4.39
CA GLY A 207 -8.02 -2.56 4.30
C GLY A 207 -7.28 -3.54 3.40
N ASN A 208 -6.00 -3.27 3.17
CA ASN A 208 -5.08 -4.12 2.42
C ASN A 208 -3.92 -4.60 3.30
N GLY A 209 -3.22 -5.64 2.84
CA GLY A 209 -2.24 -6.36 3.65
C GLY A 209 -1.09 -5.51 4.18
N ILE A 210 -0.60 -4.53 3.42
CA ILE A 210 0.53 -3.70 3.86
C ILE A 210 0.11 -2.65 4.90
N GLY A 211 -1.17 -2.30 4.96
CA GLY A 211 -1.73 -1.42 5.98
C GLY A 211 -1.64 -2.00 7.40
N ASP A 212 -1.43 -3.30 7.54
CA ASP A 212 -1.31 -3.99 8.83
C ASP A 212 0.03 -3.73 9.55
N PHE A 213 1.06 -3.19 8.86
CA PHE A 213 2.38 -2.99 9.46
C PHE A 213 2.45 -1.73 10.33
N SER A 214 3.19 -1.83 11.45
CA SER A 214 3.51 -0.67 12.28
C SER A 214 4.69 0.12 11.70
N SER A 215 4.54 1.43 11.57
CA SER A 215 5.63 2.34 11.15
C SER A 215 6.84 2.28 12.08
N ASP A 216 6.63 1.95 13.37
CA ASP A 216 7.70 1.89 14.37
C ASP A 216 8.65 0.70 14.19
N ASP A 217 8.23 -0.33 13.45
CA ASP A 217 9.03 -1.53 13.18
C ASP A 217 9.86 -1.45 11.91
N ILE A 218 9.71 -0.37 11.12
CA ILE A 218 10.36 -0.24 9.82
C ILE A 218 11.61 0.61 9.91
N GLN A 219 12.70 0.06 9.33
CA GLN A 219 14.00 0.71 9.20
C GLN A 219 14.05 1.57 7.94
N SER A 220 13.57 1.05 6.82
CA SER A 220 13.55 1.75 5.55
C SER A 220 12.51 1.19 4.58
N ILE A 221 12.09 2.02 3.64
CA ILE A 221 11.30 1.63 2.47
C ILE A 221 12.09 2.01 1.23
N THR A 222 12.37 1.02 0.37
CA THR A 222 13.06 1.22 -0.90
C THR A 222 12.12 0.87 -2.05
N VAL A 223 11.92 1.80 -2.99
CA VAL A 223 11.07 1.58 -4.16
C VAL A 223 11.93 1.30 -5.39
N LEU A 224 11.76 0.11 -5.96
CA LEU A 224 12.35 -0.35 -7.22
C LEU A 224 11.31 -0.12 -8.32
N LYS A 225 11.50 0.94 -9.12
CA LYS A 225 10.42 1.50 -9.93
C LYS A 225 10.18 0.82 -11.29
N GLY A 226 11.17 0.16 -11.83
CA GLY A 226 11.06 -0.44 -13.16
C GLY A 226 11.09 -1.96 -13.15
N PRO A 227 10.61 -2.62 -14.20
CA PRO A 227 10.69 -4.07 -14.32
C PRO A 227 12.14 -4.57 -14.26
N GLY A 228 13.11 -3.76 -14.69
CA GLY A 228 14.54 -4.09 -14.60
C GLY A 228 15.06 -4.27 -13.19
N ALA A 229 14.65 -3.41 -12.27
CA ALA A 229 15.01 -3.49 -10.86
C ALA A 229 14.32 -4.65 -10.14
N ALA A 230 13.17 -5.08 -10.66
CA ALA A 230 12.25 -6.01 -10.03
C ALA A 230 12.34 -7.45 -10.58
N ALA A 231 13.00 -7.67 -11.73
CA ALA A 231 13.03 -8.94 -12.45
C ALA A 231 13.41 -10.16 -11.60
N LEU A 232 14.24 -9.98 -10.57
CA LEU A 232 14.64 -11.07 -9.67
C LEU A 232 13.50 -11.59 -8.76
N TYR A 233 12.45 -10.79 -8.54
CA TYR A 233 11.28 -11.22 -7.76
C TYR A 233 10.24 -11.96 -8.60
N GLY A 234 10.45 -12.07 -9.91
CA GLY A 234 9.60 -12.84 -10.80
C GLY A 234 8.43 -12.07 -11.38
N SER A 235 7.46 -12.81 -11.90
CA SER A 235 6.27 -12.30 -12.60
C SER A 235 5.47 -11.30 -11.76
N ARG A 236 5.39 -11.49 -10.44
CA ARG A 236 4.67 -10.62 -9.50
C ARG A 236 5.23 -9.21 -9.41
N ALA A 237 6.47 -9.00 -9.86
CA ALA A 237 7.18 -7.73 -9.75
C ALA A 237 7.14 -6.87 -11.03
N ALA A 238 6.33 -7.24 -12.00
CA ALA A 238 6.20 -6.57 -13.29
C ALA A 238 5.88 -5.06 -13.16
N ASN A 239 5.12 -4.67 -12.12
CA ASN A 239 4.73 -3.29 -11.81
C ASN A 239 5.66 -2.57 -10.81
N GLY A 240 6.88 -3.11 -10.59
CA GLY A 240 7.81 -2.59 -9.60
C GLY A 240 7.70 -3.29 -8.26
N VAL A 241 8.58 -2.92 -7.32
CA VAL A 241 8.66 -3.53 -5.98
C VAL A 241 8.85 -2.46 -4.92
N VAL A 242 8.11 -2.61 -3.81
CA VAL A 242 8.32 -1.85 -2.57
C VAL A 242 9.00 -2.78 -1.56
N VAL A 243 10.28 -2.55 -1.31
CA VAL A 243 11.09 -3.32 -0.37
C VAL A 243 11.06 -2.63 0.99
N ILE A 244 10.63 -3.34 2.01
CA ILE A 244 10.54 -2.89 3.39
C ILE A 244 11.59 -3.63 4.20
N GLU A 245 12.44 -2.90 4.89
CA GLU A 245 13.39 -3.43 5.87
C GLU A 245 12.85 -3.19 7.27
N THR A 246 12.84 -4.24 8.09
CA THR A 246 12.47 -4.13 9.50
C THR A 246 13.67 -3.72 10.36
N LYS A 247 13.39 -3.07 11.50
CA LYS A 247 14.43 -2.70 12.48
C LYS A 247 15.00 -3.94 13.13
N ASP A 248 16.31 -4.00 13.19
CA ASP A 248 17.08 -4.98 13.96
C ASP A 248 17.28 -4.52 15.42
N GLY A 249 17.76 -5.41 16.28
CA GLY A 249 18.26 -5.06 17.60
C GLY A 249 19.62 -4.34 17.52
N PHE A 250 20.16 -3.94 18.68
CA PHE A 250 21.51 -3.37 18.75
C PHE A 250 22.56 -4.40 18.37
N SER A 251 23.53 -3.98 17.54
CA SER A 251 24.70 -4.81 17.18
C SER A 251 25.83 -4.79 18.22
N GLN A 252 25.60 -4.21 19.41
CA GLN A 252 26.57 -3.94 20.45
C GLN A 252 26.03 -4.42 21.80
N LYS A 253 26.93 -4.65 22.78
CA LYS A 253 26.53 -5.01 24.12
C LYS A 253 25.73 -3.88 24.77
N GLY A 254 24.45 -4.12 25.01
CA GLY A 254 23.56 -3.13 25.60
C GLY A 254 22.11 -3.55 25.59
N PHE A 255 21.30 -2.73 26.24
CA PHE A 255 19.87 -2.85 26.35
C PHE A 255 19.24 -1.46 26.12
N SER A 256 18.18 -1.39 25.34
CA SER A 256 17.45 -0.15 25.11
C SER A 256 15.95 -0.39 25.12
N VAL A 257 15.23 0.52 25.73
CA VAL A 257 13.76 0.59 25.70
C VAL A 257 13.38 1.88 24.99
N GLN A 258 12.54 1.78 23.98
CA GLN A 258 11.96 2.93 23.29
C GLN A 258 10.45 2.90 23.45
N VAL A 259 9.88 4.01 23.88
CA VAL A 259 8.44 4.22 23.99
C VAL A 259 8.05 5.39 23.08
N ASN A 260 7.07 5.15 22.22
CA ASN A 260 6.51 6.15 21.34
C ASN A 260 5.01 6.25 21.58
N SER A 261 4.49 7.48 21.60
CA SER A 261 3.05 7.75 21.71
C SER A 261 2.69 8.85 20.74
N GLN A 262 1.59 8.66 20.01
CA GLN A 262 1.03 9.66 19.09
C GLN A 262 -0.48 9.72 19.25
N LEU A 263 -1.00 10.94 19.24
CA LEU A 263 -2.44 11.22 19.21
C LEU A 263 -2.73 12.10 17.99
N THR A 264 -3.71 11.70 17.20
CA THR A 264 -4.12 12.40 15.97
C THR A 264 -5.60 12.72 16.04
N PHE A 265 -5.97 13.96 15.74
CA PHE A 265 -7.35 14.40 15.61
C PHE A 265 -7.66 14.68 14.15
N GLU A 266 -8.81 14.19 13.69
CA GLU A 266 -9.23 14.26 12.29
C GLU A 266 -10.60 14.94 12.19
N LYS A 267 -10.76 15.83 11.23
CA LYS A 267 -12.05 16.49 10.92
C LYS A 267 -12.26 16.52 9.41
N ILE A 268 -13.53 16.48 9.01
CA ILE A 268 -13.91 16.66 7.60
C ILE A 268 -13.51 18.07 7.16
N ALA A 269 -12.64 18.16 6.15
CA ALA A 269 -12.16 19.43 5.62
C ALA A 269 -13.10 20.00 4.55
N PHE A 270 -13.46 19.17 3.57
CA PHE A 270 -14.23 19.59 2.40
C PHE A 270 -15.51 18.75 2.27
N LEU A 271 -16.60 19.41 1.91
CA LEU A 271 -17.88 18.83 1.53
C LEU A 271 -18.31 19.48 0.21
N PRO A 272 -19.17 18.84 -0.59
CA PRO A 272 -19.78 19.48 -1.76
C PRO A 272 -20.48 20.78 -1.36
N GLU A 273 -20.47 21.76 -2.24
CA GLU A 273 -21.29 22.95 -2.09
C GLU A 273 -22.75 22.62 -2.42
N PHE A 274 -23.60 22.73 -1.41
CA PHE A 274 -25.02 22.47 -1.55
C PHE A 274 -25.79 23.78 -1.78
N GLN A 275 -26.81 23.76 -2.66
CA GLN A 275 -27.77 24.89 -2.76
C GLN A 275 -28.63 24.94 -1.51
N ASN A 276 -29.04 26.13 -1.09
CA ASN A 276 -29.85 26.39 0.10
C ASN A 276 -31.07 27.24 -0.19
N VAL A 277 -31.57 27.22 -1.44
CA VAL A 277 -32.70 28.02 -1.88
C VAL A 277 -33.98 27.16 -1.97
N TYR A 278 -33.90 25.98 -2.56
CA TYR A 278 -35.04 25.09 -2.77
C TYR A 278 -34.91 23.85 -1.90
N GLY A 279 -36.01 23.43 -1.28
CA GLY A 279 -36.08 22.17 -0.56
C GLY A 279 -36.47 20.97 -1.46
N GLN A 280 -36.70 19.82 -0.85
CA GLN A 280 -37.18 18.62 -1.54
C GLN A 280 -38.47 18.89 -2.31
N GLY A 281 -38.67 18.18 -3.41
CA GLY A 281 -39.88 18.31 -4.26
C GLY A 281 -39.54 18.69 -5.68
N SER A 282 -40.54 18.83 -6.50
CA SER A 282 -40.47 19.18 -7.93
C SER A 282 -41.58 20.21 -8.27
N GLY A 283 -41.26 21.10 -9.23
CA GLY A 283 -42.23 22.09 -9.68
C GLY A 283 -42.69 23.09 -8.59
N GLY A 284 -41.86 23.32 -7.56
CA GLY A 284 -42.17 24.27 -6.48
C GLY A 284 -43.13 23.75 -5.43
N VAL A 285 -43.46 22.46 -5.39
CA VAL A 285 -44.42 21.86 -4.43
C VAL A 285 -43.81 20.71 -3.65
N PHE A 286 -44.22 20.58 -2.40
CA PHE A 286 -43.86 19.47 -1.49
C PHE A 286 -44.88 19.39 -0.34
N ALA A 287 -45.24 18.20 0.08
CA ALA A 287 -45.92 17.90 1.35
C ALA A 287 -45.61 16.48 1.79
N TYR A 288 -45.08 16.33 2.98
CA TYR A 288 -44.78 15.02 3.55
C TYR A 288 -46.03 14.31 4.05
N GLU A 289 -46.12 13.00 3.80
CA GLU A 289 -47.15 12.16 4.39
C GLU A 289 -46.52 10.91 5.03
N ASN A 290 -45.75 10.10 4.28
CA ASN A 290 -45.25 8.82 4.80
C ASN A 290 -43.79 8.50 4.36
N GLY A 291 -43.16 9.34 3.56
CA GLY A 291 -41.83 9.10 3.02
C GLY A 291 -41.77 8.09 1.86
N LEU A 292 -42.95 7.60 1.38
CA LEU A 292 -43.10 6.60 0.32
C LEU A 292 -43.82 7.14 -0.93
N GLY A 293 -44.14 8.43 -0.99
CA GLY A 293 -44.91 9.04 -2.09
C GLY A 293 -46.40 9.22 -1.79
N GLY A 294 -46.80 9.14 -0.54
CA GLY A 294 -48.20 9.44 -0.13
C GLY A 294 -48.55 10.90 -0.29
N GLY A 295 -47.64 11.82 -0.05
CA GLY A 295 -47.73 13.25 -0.25
C GLY A 295 -47.16 13.75 -1.57
N ILE A 296 -47.34 15.04 -1.85
CA ILE A 296 -46.85 15.66 -3.09
C ILE A 296 -45.31 15.81 -2.98
N GLY A 297 -44.58 15.15 -3.86
CA GLY A 297 -43.09 15.12 -3.85
C GLY A 297 -42.47 14.35 -2.69
N ASP A 298 -43.30 13.71 -1.87
CA ASP A 298 -42.89 12.81 -0.79
C ASP A 298 -42.17 11.57 -1.36
N GLY A 299 -41.13 11.07 -0.67
CA GLY A 299 -40.30 9.96 -1.16
C GLY A 299 -39.43 10.28 -2.38
N GLY A 300 -39.51 11.51 -2.96
CA GLY A 300 -38.66 11.92 -4.09
C GLY A 300 -37.23 12.24 -3.66
N LEU A 301 -36.33 12.24 -4.65
CA LEU A 301 -34.87 12.52 -4.45
C LEU A 301 -34.48 13.90 -4.99
N VAL A 302 -35.38 14.63 -5.63
CA VAL A 302 -35.08 15.92 -6.28
C VAL A 302 -35.35 17.09 -5.35
N SER A 303 -34.62 18.19 -5.52
CA SER A 303 -34.62 19.37 -4.65
C SER A 303 -34.96 20.65 -5.43
N PHE A 304 -36.11 20.61 -6.18
CA PHE A 304 -36.75 21.75 -6.84
C PHE A 304 -38.19 21.93 -6.35
N GLY A 305 -38.40 21.72 -5.06
CA GLY A 305 -39.61 22.00 -4.34
C GLY A 305 -39.79 23.49 -3.99
N PRO A 306 -40.58 23.83 -2.95
CA PRO A 306 -40.78 25.20 -2.56
C PRO A 306 -39.50 25.90 -2.14
N VAL A 307 -39.43 27.24 -2.32
CA VAL A 307 -38.37 28.10 -1.78
C VAL A 307 -38.40 28.01 -0.25
N MET A 308 -37.23 27.89 0.36
CA MET A 308 -37.06 27.81 1.80
C MET A 308 -37.03 29.20 2.43
N ASP A 309 -38.19 29.82 2.50
CA ASP A 309 -38.41 31.20 2.98
C ASP A 309 -39.10 31.25 4.34
N GLY A 310 -39.24 30.12 5.04
CA GLY A 310 -39.91 30.06 6.34
C GLY A 310 -41.41 29.81 6.29
N ARG A 311 -42.01 29.64 5.09
CA ARG A 311 -43.41 29.23 4.98
C ARG A 311 -43.69 27.93 5.70
N LEU A 312 -44.94 27.69 6.08
CA LEU A 312 -45.32 26.47 6.78
C LEU A 312 -45.64 25.37 5.78
N ILE A 313 -44.94 24.23 5.87
CA ILE A 313 -45.15 23.03 5.03
C ILE A 313 -45.18 21.80 5.95
N THR A 314 -46.00 20.81 5.61
CA THR A 314 -46.01 19.50 6.27
C THR A 314 -44.71 18.79 6.05
N GLN A 315 -44.01 18.46 7.14
CA GLN A 315 -42.70 17.80 7.15
C GLN A 315 -42.70 16.59 8.07
N PHE A 316 -41.71 15.67 7.90
CA PHE A 316 -41.63 14.44 8.67
C PHE A 316 -41.45 14.69 10.18
N ASP A 317 -40.84 15.79 10.57
CA ASP A 317 -40.60 16.23 11.95
C ASP A 317 -41.64 17.20 12.52
N GLY A 318 -42.68 17.47 11.75
CA GLY A 318 -43.85 18.24 12.25
C GLY A 318 -44.59 17.46 13.34
N MET A 319 -45.25 18.17 14.24
CA MET A 319 -46.01 17.55 15.31
C MET A 319 -47.31 16.90 14.79
N SER A 320 -47.66 15.74 15.36
CA SER A 320 -48.91 15.03 15.13
C SER A 320 -49.40 14.40 16.46
N THR A 321 -50.44 13.62 16.42
CA THR A 321 -50.96 12.86 17.57
C THR A 321 -51.13 11.39 17.21
N ASP A 322 -51.07 10.52 18.21
CA ASP A 322 -51.45 9.13 18.07
C ASP A 322 -53.00 8.96 18.16
N ILE A 323 -53.47 7.73 18.17
CA ILE A 323 -54.89 7.41 18.29
C ILE A 323 -55.52 7.84 19.62
N ASN A 324 -54.69 8.03 20.65
CA ASN A 324 -55.13 8.46 22.00
C ASN A 324 -55.09 10.00 22.15
N GLY A 325 -54.55 10.71 21.17
CA GLY A 325 -54.34 12.16 21.22
C GLY A 325 -52.99 12.54 21.83
N ASP A 326 -52.08 11.56 22.13
CA ASP A 326 -50.77 11.84 22.63
C ASP A 326 -49.84 12.35 21.53
N PRO A 327 -48.89 13.28 21.82
CA PRO A 327 -48.02 13.87 20.82
C PRO A 327 -47.03 12.84 20.21
N VAL A 328 -46.95 12.81 18.89
CA VAL A 328 -46.00 12.04 18.11
C VAL A 328 -45.41 12.87 16.96
N ARG A 329 -44.31 12.44 16.34
CA ARG A 329 -43.72 13.11 15.21
C ARG A 329 -44.45 12.74 13.90
N GLY A 330 -44.48 13.62 12.93
CA GLY A 330 -45.11 13.37 11.63
C GLY A 330 -44.62 12.11 10.92
N GLY A 331 -43.34 11.80 11.06
CA GLY A 331 -42.72 10.59 10.51
C GLY A 331 -42.91 9.31 11.34
N ASP A 332 -43.59 9.37 12.51
CA ASP A 332 -44.04 8.20 13.26
C ASP A 332 -45.30 7.63 12.62
N VAL A 333 -45.17 7.19 11.37
CA VAL A 333 -46.29 6.84 10.48
C VAL A 333 -47.26 5.81 11.11
N ILE A 334 -46.73 4.82 11.83
CA ILE A 334 -47.51 3.77 12.46
C ILE A 334 -48.28 4.34 13.67
N ALA A 335 -47.60 5.02 14.59
CA ALA A 335 -48.20 5.59 15.78
C ALA A 335 -49.22 6.70 15.42
N ARG A 336 -48.88 7.53 14.43
CA ARG A 336 -49.75 8.62 13.95
C ARG A 336 -51.08 8.12 13.34
N ASN A 337 -51.10 6.91 12.80
CA ASN A 337 -52.29 6.27 12.27
C ASN A 337 -53.15 7.15 11.31
N GLY A 338 -52.47 7.93 10.43
CA GLY A 338 -53.13 8.81 9.48
C GLY A 338 -53.52 10.19 10.01
N ASN A 339 -53.34 10.50 11.30
CA ASN A 339 -53.60 11.82 11.84
C ASN A 339 -52.77 12.91 11.14
N PRO A 340 -53.36 14.15 10.97
CA PRO A 340 -52.69 15.24 10.28
C PRO A 340 -51.40 15.67 10.94
N ILE A 341 -50.43 16.07 10.15
CA ILE A 341 -49.17 16.65 10.62
C ILE A 341 -49.33 18.16 10.66
N THR A 342 -49.00 18.79 11.78
CA THR A 342 -48.92 20.24 11.90
C THR A 342 -47.79 20.77 11.05
N PRO A 343 -48.06 21.67 10.06
CA PRO A 343 -46.98 22.22 9.23
C PRO A 343 -45.94 22.98 10.05
N SER A 344 -44.67 22.78 9.72
CA SER A 344 -43.52 23.43 10.34
C SER A 344 -42.80 24.35 9.35
N ALA A 345 -41.87 25.21 9.86
CA ALA A 345 -41.20 26.20 9.04
C ALA A 345 -40.25 25.51 8.01
N TRP A 346 -40.47 25.85 6.73
CA TRP A 346 -39.66 25.33 5.62
C TRP A 346 -38.41 26.16 5.45
N MET A 347 -37.31 25.72 6.08
CA MET A 347 -36.04 26.43 6.16
C MET A 347 -34.88 25.54 5.80
N SER A 348 -33.82 26.15 5.26
CA SER A 348 -32.55 25.44 5.02
C SER A 348 -31.80 25.19 6.32
N ASN A 349 -31.17 24.03 6.39
CA ASN A 349 -30.22 23.64 7.43
C ASN A 349 -28.79 23.51 6.82
N PRO A 350 -28.05 24.64 6.61
CA PRO A 350 -26.80 24.63 5.85
C PRO A 350 -25.70 23.72 6.44
N ASP A 351 -25.63 23.63 7.76
CA ASP A 351 -24.58 22.85 8.46
C ASP A 351 -24.96 21.37 8.68
N ASN A 352 -26.10 20.95 8.19
CA ASN A 352 -26.70 19.66 8.42
C ASN A 352 -25.76 18.48 8.17
N VAL A 353 -25.15 18.46 6.98
CA VAL A 353 -24.19 17.40 6.62
C VAL A 353 -22.92 17.47 7.47
N ARG A 354 -22.43 18.68 7.75
CA ARG A 354 -21.21 18.87 8.55
C ARG A 354 -21.41 18.45 10.00
N SER A 355 -22.58 18.74 10.59
CA SER A 355 -22.89 18.41 11.99
C SER A 355 -23.06 16.91 12.24
N PHE A 356 -23.31 16.11 11.20
CA PHE A 356 -23.32 14.65 11.30
C PHE A 356 -21.95 14.05 11.64
N PHE A 357 -20.88 14.62 11.06
CA PHE A 357 -19.54 14.11 11.28
C PHE A 357 -18.96 14.56 12.62
N GLN A 358 -18.25 13.66 13.25
CA GLN A 358 -17.54 13.91 14.51
C GLN A 358 -16.06 14.13 14.32
N THR A 359 -15.36 14.54 15.40
CA THR A 359 -13.89 14.53 15.41
C THR A 359 -13.40 13.10 15.57
N GLY A 360 -12.70 12.59 14.56
CA GLY A 360 -12.01 11.31 14.65
C GLY A 360 -10.78 11.43 15.55
N VAL A 361 -10.48 10.37 16.31
CA VAL A 361 -9.33 10.32 17.22
C VAL A 361 -8.57 9.03 16.99
N THR A 362 -7.29 9.13 16.67
CA THR A 362 -6.38 7.99 16.53
C THR A 362 -5.30 8.05 17.59
N SER A 363 -5.24 7.04 18.45
CA SER A 363 -4.17 6.84 19.42
C SER A 363 -3.24 5.72 18.95
N GLN A 364 -1.93 6.00 18.86
CA GLN A 364 -0.91 5.02 18.51
C GLN A 364 0.13 4.94 19.62
N GLN A 365 0.37 3.75 20.12
CA GLN A 365 1.33 3.46 21.18
C GLN A 365 2.30 2.38 20.71
N ASN A 366 3.59 2.59 20.95
CA ASN A 366 4.61 1.58 20.68
C ASN A 366 5.58 1.48 21.84
N ILE A 367 5.91 0.27 22.23
CA ILE A 367 7.03 -0.03 23.11
C ILE A 367 7.93 -1.05 22.41
N SER A 368 9.22 -0.74 22.33
CA SER A 368 10.19 -1.69 21.80
C SER A 368 11.39 -1.85 22.71
N ILE A 369 11.86 -3.07 22.81
CA ILE A 369 12.98 -3.49 23.64
C ILE A 369 14.03 -4.08 22.69
N SER A 370 15.23 -3.54 22.73
CA SER A 370 16.35 -4.02 21.93
C SER A 370 17.52 -4.39 22.82
N SER A 371 18.16 -5.49 22.50
CA SER A 371 19.38 -5.95 23.19
C SER A 371 20.32 -6.58 22.17
N GLY A 372 21.61 -6.54 22.44
CA GLY A 372 22.59 -7.14 21.54
C GLY A 372 23.95 -7.37 22.15
N THR A 373 24.74 -8.11 21.38
CA THR A 373 26.17 -8.39 21.60
C THR A 373 26.88 -8.29 20.25
N ALA A 374 28.19 -8.52 20.21
CA ALA A 374 28.92 -8.61 18.94
C ALA A 374 28.45 -9.75 18.01
N HIS A 375 27.77 -10.76 18.57
CA HIS A 375 27.37 -11.98 17.84
C HIS A 375 25.85 -12.19 17.73
N SER A 376 25.08 -11.39 18.45
CA SER A 376 23.61 -11.54 18.46
C SER A 376 22.94 -10.21 18.71
N ASN A 377 21.80 -9.99 18.08
CA ASN A 377 20.92 -8.90 18.40
C ASN A 377 19.47 -9.37 18.38
N TYR A 378 18.67 -8.76 19.24
CA TYR A 378 17.26 -9.08 19.42
C TYR A 378 16.48 -7.79 19.57
N ARG A 379 15.31 -7.73 18.93
CA ARG A 379 14.34 -6.66 19.11
C ARG A 379 12.95 -7.26 19.28
N PHE A 380 12.29 -6.89 20.35
CA PHE A 380 10.87 -7.14 20.58
C PHE A 380 10.13 -5.80 20.46
N SER A 381 8.96 -5.79 19.85
CA SER A 381 8.12 -4.61 19.71
C SER A 381 6.66 -4.98 19.88
N TYR A 382 5.94 -4.14 20.63
CA TYR A 382 4.48 -4.15 20.71
C TYR A 382 3.95 -2.80 20.29
N SER A 383 3.01 -2.79 19.35
CA SER A 383 2.33 -1.57 18.91
C SER A 383 0.83 -1.77 19.00
N ARG A 384 0.13 -0.75 19.52
CA ARG A 384 -1.33 -0.68 19.52
C ARG A 384 -1.80 0.59 18.86
N MET A 385 -2.84 0.48 18.04
CA MET A 385 -3.56 1.59 17.44
C MET A 385 -5.04 1.42 17.77
N ASP A 386 -5.65 2.47 18.29
CA ASP A 386 -7.09 2.60 18.49
C ASP A 386 -7.57 3.85 17.73
N ASN A 387 -8.61 3.70 16.95
CA ASN A 387 -9.22 4.80 16.19
C ASN A 387 -10.72 4.83 16.41
N THR A 388 -11.24 6.03 16.66
CA THR A 388 -12.65 6.38 16.48
C THR A 388 -12.76 7.23 15.22
N GLY A 389 -13.57 6.82 14.26
CA GLY A 389 -13.65 7.47 12.95
C GLY A 389 -14.37 8.81 12.96
N THR A 390 -14.35 9.50 11.83
CA THR A 390 -15.10 10.76 11.63
C THR A 390 -16.60 10.53 11.37
N ILE A 391 -16.97 9.34 10.89
CA ILE A 391 -18.36 8.90 10.79
C ILE A 391 -18.77 8.31 12.15
N PRO A 392 -19.93 8.67 12.74
CA PRO A 392 -20.37 8.10 14.00
C PRO A 392 -20.38 6.57 13.98
N ASN A 393 -20.11 5.94 15.13
CA ASN A 393 -20.07 4.49 15.33
C ASN A 393 -19.04 3.73 14.47
N THR A 394 -18.07 4.41 13.86
CA THR A 394 -16.98 3.72 13.15
C THR A 394 -15.72 3.65 13.99
N ASP A 395 -15.05 2.50 13.95
CA ASP A 395 -13.84 2.25 14.72
C ASP A 395 -12.81 1.42 13.95
N TYR A 396 -11.59 1.38 14.46
CA TYR A 396 -10.54 0.47 14.01
C TYR A 396 -9.52 0.25 15.12
N THR A 397 -9.20 -1.00 15.39
CA THR A 397 -8.15 -1.38 16.36
C THR A 397 -7.13 -2.28 15.68
N ARG A 398 -5.84 -2.06 15.99
CA ARG A 398 -4.76 -2.92 15.52
C ARG A 398 -3.72 -3.15 16.60
N ASN A 399 -3.35 -4.41 16.80
CA ASN A 399 -2.26 -4.84 17.68
C ASN A 399 -1.20 -5.55 16.84
N ASN A 400 0.08 -5.17 17.02
CA ASN A 400 1.23 -5.80 16.39
C ASN A 400 2.22 -6.28 17.45
N ILE A 401 2.66 -7.53 17.36
CA ILE A 401 3.73 -8.09 18.18
C ILE A 401 4.82 -8.57 17.22
N ALA A 402 5.97 -7.89 17.20
CA ALA A 402 7.07 -8.20 16.31
C ALA A 402 8.33 -8.63 17.07
N LEU A 403 8.98 -9.65 16.57
CA LEU A 403 10.28 -10.15 17.06
C LEU A 403 11.26 -10.22 15.89
N THR A 404 12.40 -9.55 16.03
CA THR A 404 13.55 -9.69 15.12
C THR A 404 14.71 -10.24 15.90
N ALA A 405 15.37 -11.26 15.37
CA ALA A 405 16.55 -11.86 15.97
C ALA A 405 17.62 -12.13 14.92
N THR A 406 18.83 -11.72 15.18
CA THR A 406 20.01 -12.05 14.37
C THR A 406 21.04 -12.71 15.26
N GLN A 407 21.49 -13.91 14.88
CA GLN A 407 22.44 -14.71 15.64
C GLN A 407 23.58 -15.17 14.74
N GLN A 408 24.80 -14.82 15.08
CA GLN A 408 26.01 -15.43 14.55
C GLN A 408 26.29 -16.71 15.34
N ILE A 409 25.86 -17.86 14.80
CA ILE A 409 25.97 -19.16 15.49
C ILE A 409 27.44 -19.55 15.64
N ASN A 410 28.20 -19.34 14.58
CA ASN A 410 29.67 -19.47 14.58
C ASN A 410 30.27 -18.55 13.50
N SER A 411 31.56 -18.55 13.28
CA SER A 411 32.27 -17.69 12.32
C SER A 411 31.78 -17.84 10.87
N LYS A 412 31.07 -18.91 10.54
CA LYS A 412 30.59 -19.23 9.19
C LYS A 412 29.06 -19.22 9.05
N LEU A 413 28.35 -19.32 10.16
CA LEU A 413 26.87 -19.54 10.12
C LEU A 413 26.14 -18.41 10.84
N LYS A 414 25.30 -17.69 10.09
CA LYS A 414 24.44 -16.59 10.57
C LYS A 414 22.98 -16.94 10.32
N LEU A 415 22.16 -16.79 11.35
CA LEU A 415 20.70 -16.89 11.27
C LEU A 415 20.07 -15.52 11.52
N ARG A 416 19.12 -15.10 10.67
CA ARG A 416 18.24 -13.96 10.90
C ARG A 416 16.80 -14.45 10.82
N THR A 417 16.00 -14.06 11.80
CA THR A 417 14.56 -14.35 11.84
C THR A 417 13.76 -13.09 12.12
N TYR A 418 12.60 -12.99 11.51
CA TYR A 418 11.58 -12.00 11.78
C TYR A 418 10.23 -12.69 11.87
N VAL A 419 9.44 -12.36 12.89
CA VAL A 419 8.07 -12.83 13.07
C VAL A 419 7.23 -11.65 13.54
N ASN A 420 6.07 -11.47 12.94
CA ASN A 420 5.10 -10.45 13.32
C ASN A 420 3.70 -11.08 13.38
N TYR A 421 3.08 -11.02 14.54
CA TYR A 421 1.66 -11.34 14.72
C TYR A 421 0.88 -10.03 14.74
N ILE A 422 -0.19 -9.98 13.96
CA ILE A 422 -1.03 -8.81 13.78
C ILE A 422 -2.49 -9.22 13.99
N ASN A 423 -3.18 -8.53 14.89
CA ASN A 423 -4.62 -8.60 15.03
C ASN A 423 -5.21 -7.24 14.64
N SER A 424 -6.07 -7.20 13.63
CA SER A 424 -6.80 -6.01 13.19
C SER A 424 -8.29 -6.27 13.29
N SER A 425 -9.05 -5.34 13.86
CA SER A 425 -10.49 -5.50 14.03
C SER A 425 -11.23 -4.17 13.96
N SER A 426 -12.51 -4.25 13.64
CA SER A 426 -13.46 -3.14 13.70
C SER A 426 -14.84 -3.71 14.00
N SER A 427 -15.62 -3.00 14.81
CA SER A 427 -17.03 -3.33 15.05
C SER A 427 -17.92 -2.79 13.93
N HIS A 428 -17.48 -1.73 13.25
CA HIS A 428 -18.19 -1.15 12.12
C HIS A 428 -17.28 -0.43 11.14
N ARG A 429 -17.24 -0.93 9.89
CA ARG A 429 -16.67 -0.24 8.71
C ARG A 429 -17.79 0.38 7.90
N PRO A 430 -17.66 1.62 7.43
CA PRO A 430 -18.71 2.27 6.64
C PRO A 430 -18.88 1.56 5.29
N GLY A 431 -20.13 1.49 4.82
CA GLY A 431 -20.45 1.05 3.46
C GLY A 431 -19.96 2.06 2.42
N LEU A 432 -19.58 1.58 1.25
CA LEU A 432 -19.08 2.34 0.11
C LEU A 432 -19.99 2.20 -1.11
N GLY A 433 -19.68 2.96 -2.17
CA GLY A 433 -20.36 2.83 -3.46
C GLY A 433 -21.71 3.53 -3.52
N TYR A 434 -22.52 3.10 -4.49
CA TYR A 434 -23.80 3.71 -4.85
C TYR A 434 -24.96 3.02 -4.13
N GLY A 435 -25.41 3.60 -3.00
CA GLY A 435 -26.56 3.10 -2.25
C GLY A 435 -26.65 3.66 -0.83
N SER A 436 -27.78 3.41 -0.15
CA SER A 436 -28.14 4.03 1.12
C SER A 436 -27.24 3.68 2.29
N GLU A 437 -26.45 2.59 2.21
CA GLU A 437 -25.47 2.23 3.23
C GLU A 437 -24.25 3.18 3.26
N ASN A 438 -24.03 3.94 2.19
CA ASN A 438 -23.06 5.02 2.14
C ASN A 438 -23.72 6.33 2.58
N VAL A 439 -23.32 6.86 3.72
CA VAL A 439 -23.93 8.10 4.27
C VAL A 439 -23.81 9.29 3.32
N MET A 440 -22.71 9.39 2.53
CA MET A 440 -22.57 10.48 1.56
C MET A 440 -23.56 10.36 0.40
N TYR A 441 -23.92 9.14 -0.01
CA TYR A 441 -25.00 8.93 -0.97
C TYR A 441 -26.30 9.52 -0.44
N SER A 442 -26.68 9.20 0.80
CA SER A 442 -27.89 9.76 1.44
C SER A 442 -27.83 11.28 1.51
N PHE A 443 -26.70 11.89 1.84
CA PHE A 443 -26.56 13.34 1.94
C PHE A 443 -26.65 14.07 0.60
N LEU A 444 -26.16 13.45 -0.49
CA LEU A 444 -26.27 14.05 -1.84
C LEU A 444 -27.73 14.12 -2.34
N TRP A 445 -28.57 13.18 -1.89
CA TRP A 445 -29.97 13.11 -2.29
C TRP A 445 -30.95 13.71 -1.25
N MET A 446 -30.42 14.12 -0.08
CA MET A 446 -31.24 14.69 0.99
C MET A 446 -31.65 16.12 0.70
N GLY A 447 -32.93 16.42 0.86
CA GLY A 447 -33.42 17.79 0.82
C GLY A 447 -32.81 18.68 1.92
N ARG A 448 -32.48 19.91 1.56
CA ARG A 448 -31.80 20.86 2.47
C ARG A 448 -32.65 21.33 3.64
N GLN A 449 -33.98 21.16 3.60
CA GLN A 449 -34.89 21.45 4.70
C GLN A 449 -34.84 20.41 5.82
N VAL A 450 -34.36 19.19 5.56
CA VAL A 450 -34.28 18.13 6.58
C VAL A 450 -33.39 18.57 7.71
N ASN A 451 -33.87 18.58 8.95
CA ASN A 451 -33.06 18.76 10.13
C ASN A 451 -32.59 17.40 10.66
N LEU A 452 -31.30 17.10 10.52
CA LEU A 452 -30.72 15.82 10.97
C LEU A 452 -30.74 15.64 12.48
N ASP A 453 -30.78 16.70 13.28
CA ASP A 453 -30.90 16.57 14.73
C ASP A 453 -32.22 15.89 15.12
N ASN A 454 -33.28 16.13 14.36
CA ASN A 454 -34.60 15.48 14.56
C ASN A 454 -34.60 14.01 14.10
N ALA A 455 -33.58 13.56 13.36
CA ALA A 455 -33.42 12.20 12.87
C ALA A 455 -32.52 11.32 13.77
N LYS A 456 -31.95 11.87 14.85
CA LYS A 456 -31.08 11.13 15.80
C LYS A 456 -31.81 10.03 16.54
N ASP A 457 -33.05 10.26 16.93
CA ASP A 457 -33.94 9.22 17.42
C ASP A 457 -34.57 8.54 16.21
N TYR A 458 -33.84 7.55 15.71
CA TYR A 458 -34.07 6.95 14.39
C TYR A 458 -35.09 5.82 14.34
N TRP A 459 -35.73 5.49 15.45
CA TRP A 459 -36.85 4.56 15.47
C TRP A 459 -38.18 5.33 15.52
N GLN A 460 -39.20 4.80 14.85
CA GLN A 460 -40.57 5.31 15.05
C GLN A 460 -41.09 4.97 16.45
N ALA A 461 -41.89 5.82 17.02
CA ALA A 461 -42.44 5.63 18.36
C ALA A 461 -43.19 4.29 18.50
N GLY A 462 -42.74 3.47 19.46
CA GLY A 462 -43.24 2.11 19.70
C GLY A 462 -42.95 1.10 18.61
N GLN A 463 -41.97 1.39 17.74
CA GLN A 463 -41.57 0.54 16.62
C GLN A 463 -40.05 0.22 16.64
N GLU A 464 -39.45 0.26 17.81
CA GLU A 464 -37.99 -0.06 17.99
C GLU A 464 -37.70 -1.43 17.43
N ASN A 465 -36.62 -1.52 16.65
CA ASN A 465 -36.19 -2.70 15.88
C ASN A 465 -37.06 -3.09 14.67
N PHE A 466 -38.25 -2.47 14.48
CA PHE A 466 -39.16 -2.80 13.35
C PHE A 466 -39.17 -1.74 12.27
N ASN A 467 -39.29 -0.45 12.61
CA ASN A 467 -39.47 0.61 11.62
C ASN A 467 -38.61 1.82 11.95
N GLN A 468 -37.73 2.19 11.04
CA GLN A 468 -36.93 3.39 11.15
C GLN A 468 -37.79 4.65 11.00
N TYR A 469 -37.44 5.69 11.76
CA TYR A 469 -37.93 7.02 11.58
C TYR A 469 -37.11 7.75 10.52
N ASN A 470 -37.74 8.18 9.40
CA ASN A 470 -37.00 8.71 8.28
C ASN A 470 -37.84 9.69 7.45
N TYR A 471 -37.20 10.67 6.84
CA TYR A 471 -37.79 11.64 5.94
C TYR A 471 -38.05 11.06 4.53
N ASN A 472 -37.39 9.99 4.12
CA ASN A 472 -37.55 9.28 2.86
C ASN A 472 -37.30 7.80 3.07
N THR A 473 -38.36 7.00 3.10
CA THR A 473 -38.30 5.55 3.30
C THR A 473 -38.36 4.77 1.98
N GLN A 474 -38.52 5.48 0.85
CA GLN A 474 -38.58 4.86 -0.47
C GLN A 474 -37.22 4.51 -1.02
N TRP A 475 -36.22 5.40 -0.87
CA TRP A 475 -34.90 5.26 -1.49
C TRP A 475 -33.72 5.35 -0.53
N LEU A 476 -33.90 5.95 0.63
CA LEU A 476 -32.84 6.29 1.57
C LEU A 476 -33.09 5.68 2.94
N ASP A 477 -32.05 5.40 3.65
CA ASP A 477 -32.10 5.11 5.08
C ASP A 477 -31.79 6.38 5.87
N ASN A 478 -32.33 6.48 7.08
CA ASN A 478 -31.90 7.52 8.03
C ASN A 478 -30.39 7.36 8.28
N PRO A 479 -29.56 8.39 8.10
CA PRO A 479 -28.12 8.28 8.28
C PRO A 479 -27.67 7.76 9.66
N TYR A 480 -28.38 8.12 10.74
CA TYR A 480 -28.07 7.59 12.07
C TYR A 480 -28.47 6.13 12.23
N PHE A 481 -29.66 5.76 11.76
CA PHE A 481 -30.08 4.36 11.70
C PHE A 481 -29.04 3.52 10.95
N ASN A 482 -28.59 4.02 9.81
CA ASN A 482 -27.64 3.30 8.98
C ASN A 482 -26.32 3.02 9.71
N VAL A 483 -25.73 4.01 10.38
CA VAL A 483 -24.42 3.82 11.05
C VAL A 483 -24.52 3.08 12.37
N TYR A 484 -25.68 3.06 13.04
CA TYR A 484 -25.81 2.35 14.33
C TYR A 484 -26.37 0.94 14.20
N GLU A 485 -27.25 0.68 13.22
CA GLU A 485 -27.93 -0.60 13.07
C GLU A 485 -27.37 -1.46 11.93
N ASN A 486 -26.91 -0.84 10.82
CA ASN A 486 -26.37 -1.54 9.65
C ASN A 486 -24.85 -1.63 9.73
N THR A 487 -24.35 -2.61 10.49
CA THR A 487 -22.92 -2.68 10.80
C THR A 487 -22.16 -3.70 9.95
N ASN A 488 -20.89 -3.40 9.67
CA ASN A 488 -19.95 -4.27 8.99
C ASN A 488 -18.71 -4.44 9.88
N ALA A 489 -18.60 -5.58 10.54
CA ALA A 489 -17.49 -5.87 11.42
C ALA A 489 -16.48 -6.82 10.78
N PHE A 490 -15.25 -6.81 11.27
CA PHE A 490 -14.25 -7.82 10.93
C PHE A 490 -13.26 -8.06 12.06
N ASN A 491 -12.65 -9.24 12.04
CA ASN A 491 -11.54 -9.60 12.91
C ASN A 491 -10.54 -10.45 12.13
N LYS A 492 -9.38 -9.84 11.82
CA LYS A 492 -8.31 -10.47 11.07
C LYS A 492 -7.13 -10.77 11.97
N ASN A 493 -6.70 -12.04 11.99
CA ASN A 493 -5.49 -12.51 12.65
C ASN A 493 -4.48 -12.92 11.59
N ARG A 494 -3.30 -12.28 11.58
CA ARG A 494 -2.25 -12.51 10.59
C ARG A 494 -0.93 -12.84 11.27
N VAL A 495 -0.25 -13.84 10.75
CA VAL A 495 1.14 -14.16 11.11
C VAL A 495 1.97 -14.05 9.84
N LEU A 496 3.00 -13.24 9.91
CA LEU A 496 3.99 -13.19 8.85
C LEU A 496 5.39 -13.29 9.45
N GLY A 497 6.29 -13.92 8.72
CA GLY A 497 7.66 -14.03 9.19
C GLY A 497 8.56 -14.73 8.20
N ASN A 498 9.85 -14.64 8.47
CA ASN A 498 10.87 -15.31 7.69
C ASN A 498 12.05 -15.75 8.54
N ALA A 499 12.78 -16.74 8.03
CA ALA A 499 14.06 -17.18 8.54
C ALA A 499 15.07 -17.27 7.39
N ALA A 500 16.22 -16.66 7.56
CA ALA A 500 17.33 -16.67 6.59
C ALA A 500 18.60 -17.21 7.25
N LEU A 501 19.08 -18.33 6.77
CA LEU A 501 20.31 -18.97 7.18
C LEU A 501 21.40 -18.71 6.14
N THR A 502 22.47 -18.04 6.51
CA THR A 502 23.61 -17.76 5.65
C THR A 502 24.83 -18.54 6.11
N TYR A 503 25.36 -19.38 5.24
CA TYR A 503 26.57 -20.15 5.46
C TYR A 503 27.71 -19.64 4.57
N THR A 504 28.80 -19.15 5.21
CA THR A 504 30.03 -18.74 4.55
C THR A 504 30.89 -19.98 4.31
N ILE A 505 30.82 -20.53 3.10
CA ILE A 505 31.58 -21.74 2.71
C ILE A 505 33.11 -21.45 2.73
N ALA A 506 33.46 -20.34 2.08
CA ALA A 506 34.81 -19.80 2.02
C ALA A 506 34.72 -18.27 1.99
N SER A 507 35.83 -17.55 2.06
CA SER A 507 35.85 -16.07 2.06
C SER A 507 35.11 -15.43 0.89
N ASN A 508 34.95 -16.15 -0.21
CA ASN A 508 34.35 -15.66 -1.46
C ASN A 508 33.02 -16.33 -1.80
N TRP A 509 32.67 -17.40 -1.09
CA TRP A 509 31.49 -18.21 -1.35
C TRP A 509 30.53 -18.19 -0.17
N SER A 510 29.29 -17.86 -0.45
CA SER A 510 28.19 -17.94 0.53
C SER A 510 26.99 -18.68 -0.02
N LEU A 511 26.34 -19.46 0.84
CA LEU A 511 25.07 -20.12 0.58
C LEU A 511 24.03 -19.53 1.52
N ARG A 512 22.94 -19.03 0.97
CA ARG A 512 21.79 -18.54 1.75
C ARG A 512 20.57 -19.44 1.49
N LEU A 513 19.96 -19.90 2.57
CA LEU A 513 18.65 -20.55 2.56
C LEU A 513 17.69 -19.62 3.26
N ARG A 514 16.55 -19.35 2.64
CA ARG A 514 15.51 -18.49 3.22
C ARG A 514 14.14 -19.08 2.96
N SER A 515 13.29 -19.00 3.97
CA SER A 515 11.87 -19.33 3.86
C SER A 515 11.06 -18.28 4.60
N GLY A 516 9.96 -17.86 4.01
CA GLY A 516 9.02 -16.92 4.61
C GLY A 516 7.58 -17.38 4.40
N MET A 517 6.74 -16.97 5.33
CA MET A 517 5.32 -17.26 5.35
C MET A 517 4.53 -15.99 5.65
N ASP A 518 3.39 -15.84 4.99
CA ASP A 518 2.36 -14.85 5.26
C ASP A 518 1.02 -15.59 5.29
N ALA A 519 0.37 -15.63 6.44
CA ALA A 519 -0.88 -16.34 6.62
C ALA A 519 -1.86 -15.53 7.47
N TYR A 520 -3.13 -15.49 7.08
CA TYR A 520 -4.17 -14.85 7.86
C TYR A 520 -5.50 -15.59 7.80
N HIS A 521 -6.27 -15.39 8.86
CA HIS A 521 -7.69 -15.72 8.96
C HIS A 521 -8.46 -14.42 9.23
N ASP A 522 -9.45 -14.12 8.38
CA ASP A 522 -10.27 -12.91 8.43
C ASP A 522 -11.75 -13.31 8.47
N LEU A 523 -12.40 -13.04 9.60
CA LEU A 523 -13.83 -13.25 9.80
C LEU A 523 -14.54 -11.90 9.70
N ARG A 524 -15.49 -11.80 8.76
CA ARG A 524 -16.30 -10.61 8.52
C ARG A 524 -17.75 -10.89 8.79
N THR A 525 -18.45 -9.93 9.40
CA THR A 525 -19.89 -10.03 9.60
C THR A 525 -20.58 -8.75 9.12
N ALA A 526 -21.72 -8.89 8.46
CA ALA A 526 -22.54 -7.78 8.05
C ALA A 526 -23.98 -7.98 8.58
N LYS A 527 -24.48 -6.96 9.29
CA LYS A 527 -25.82 -6.91 9.86
C LYS A 527 -26.63 -5.85 9.15
N ARG A 528 -27.87 -6.18 8.81
CA ARG A 528 -28.86 -5.23 8.30
C ARG A 528 -30.12 -5.35 9.15
N ALA A 529 -30.51 -4.25 9.74
CA ALA A 529 -31.70 -4.21 10.58
C ALA A 529 -32.99 -4.27 9.74
N PHE A 530 -34.07 -4.66 10.37
CA PHE A 530 -35.41 -4.51 9.76
C PHE A 530 -35.65 -3.05 9.37
N SER A 531 -36.48 -2.82 8.35
CA SER A 531 -36.73 -1.51 7.78
C SER A 531 -35.59 -0.90 6.95
N THR A 532 -34.40 -1.52 6.89
CA THR A 532 -33.35 -1.08 5.95
C THR A 532 -33.95 -1.08 4.54
N GLN A 533 -33.67 -0.05 3.76
CA GLN A 533 -34.32 0.19 2.47
C GLN A 533 -34.20 -1.03 1.54
N ARG A 534 -33.01 -1.63 1.42
CA ARG A 534 -32.78 -2.85 0.63
C ARG A 534 -33.16 -4.14 1.35
N PHE A 535 -33.17 -4.16 2.67
CA PHE A 535 -33.37 -5.35 3.49
C PHE A 535 -34.55 -5.14 4.46
N LYS A 536 -35.77 -5.05 3.93
CA LYS A 536 -36.96 -4.75 4.76
C LYS A 536 -37.17 -5.71 5.94
N ASN A 537 -36.79 -6.97 5.78
CA ASN A 537 -36.82 -7.99 6.85
C ASN A 537 -35.41 -8.24 7.43
N GLY A 538 -34.52 -7.25 7.39
CA GLY A 538 -33.15 -7.42 7.84
C GLY A 538 -32.36 -8.47 7.04
N ALA A 539 -31.06 -8.57 7.30
CA ALA A 539 -30.21 -9.60 6.76
C ALA A 539 -28.97 -9.83 7.66
N TYR A 540 -28.35 -11.00 7.51
CA TYR A 540 -27.11 -11.33 8.18
C TYR A 540 -26.19 -12.09 7.25
N ARG A 541 -24.90 -11.72 7.25
CA ARG A 541 -23.85 -12.33 6.43
C ARG A 541 -22.61 -12.58 7.25
N GLU A 542 -21.96 -13.73 7.01
CA GLU A 542 -20.61 -14.01 7.45
C GLU A 542 -19.73 -14.41 6.26
N ASP A 543 -18.52 -13.86 6.22
CA ASP A 543 -17.47 -14.24 5.30
C ASP A 543 -16.25 -14.70 6.10
N GLU A 544 -15.72 -15.87 5.74
CA GLU A 544 -14.51 -16.46 6.31
C GLU A 544 -13.44 -16.57 5.23
N ILE A 545 -12.30 -15.92 5.44
CA ILE A 545 -11.20 -15.89 4.49
C ILE A 545 -9.97 -16.49 5.16
N GLU A 546 -9.44 -17.54 4.56
CA GLU A 546 -8.16 -18.14 4.93
C GLU A 546 -7.16 -17.93 3.79
N PHE A 547 -6.03 -17.37 4.10
CA PHE A 547 -4.96 -17.12 3.14
C PHE A 547 -3.64 -17.65 3.69
N MET A 548 -2.84 -18.27 2.84
CA MET A 548 -1.47 -18.65 3.17
C MET A 548 -0.59 -18.53 1.93
N GLU A 549 0.52 -17.83 2.08
CA GLU A 549 1.59 -17.72 1.11
C GLU A 549 2.90 -18.19 1.72
N MET A 550 3.64 -19.04 1.03
CA MET A 550 4.98 -19.48 1.39
C MET A 550 5.94 -19.17 0.25
N ASN A 551 7.12 -18.66 0.60
CA ASN A 551 8.17 -18.34 -0.34
C ASN A 551 9.51 -18.84 0.19
N SER A 552 10.13 -19.80 -0.50
CA SER A 552 11.39 -20.41 -0.09
C SER A 552 12.44 -20.27 -1.20
N ASP A 553 13.63 -19.81 -0.86
CA ASP A 553 14.71 -19.65 -1.83
C ASP A 553 16.05 -20.18 -1.32
N VAL A 554 16.86 -20.63 -2.28
CA VAL A 554 18.28 -20.95 -2.10
C VAL A 554 19.09 -20.09 -3.04
N LEU A 555 20.18 -19.49 -2.52
CA LEU A 555 21.08 -18.65 -3.29
C LEU A 555 22.54 -18.98 -2.97
N LEU A 556 23.26 -19.47 -3.97
CA LEU A 556 24.72 -19.62 -3.94
C LEU A 556 25.37 -18.41 -4.57
N SER A 557 26.22 -17.72 -3.86
CA SER A 557 26.88 -16.49 -4.30
C SER A 557 28.40 -16.62 -4.25
N TYR A 558 29.05 -16.10 -5.28
CA TYR A 558 30.49 -15.90 -5.34
C TYR A 558 30.79 -14.42 -5.52
N THR A 559 31.72 -13.90 -4.74
CA THR A 559 32.22 -12.52 -4.86
C THR A 559 33.75 -12.55 -4.95
N ARG A 560 34.29 -12.03 -6.03
CA ARG A 560 35.74 -11.90 -6.18
C ARG A 560 36.29 -10.90 -5.16
N PRO A 561 37.41 -11.21 -4.45
CA PRO A 561 37.98 -10.30 -3.47
C PRO A 561 38.38 -8.94 -4.07
N ALA A 562 38.17 -7.88 -3.28
CA ALA A 562 38.57 -6.53 -3.64
C ALA A 562 40.11 -6.43 -3.81
N GLY A 563 40.57 -5.60 -4.75
CA GLY A 563 41.99 -5.33 -4.99
C GLY A 563 42.43 -5.40 -6.45
N ASN A 564 41.59 -5.90 -7.33
CA ASN A 564 41.83 -5.96 -8.78
C ASN A 564 41.14 -4.79 -9.52
N LYS A 565 41.63 -4.47 -10.72
CA LYS A 565 40.98 -3.49 -11.62
C LYS A 565 39.52 -3.88 -11.96
N TRP A 566 39.21 -5.19 -11.92
CA TRP A 566 37.93 -5.80 -12.22
C TRP A 566 37.46 -6.57 -11.00
N ASN A 567 36.31 -6.16 -10.44
CA ASN A 567 35.59 -6.92 -9.44
C ASN A 567 34.29 -7.47 -10.07
N TRP A 568 33.97 -8.71 -9.77
CA TRP A 568 32.77 -9.33 -10.25
C TRP A 568 32.13 -10.22 -9.20
N ASN A 569 30.85 -10.37 -9.26
CA ASN A 569 30.07 -11.28 -8.46
C ASN A 569 29.13 -12.07 -9.36
N ALA A 570 28.89 -13.32 -9.00
CA ALA A 570 27.92 -14.18 -9.66
C ALA A 570 27.11 -14.92 -8.61
N SER A 571 25.83 -15.08 -8.85
CA SER A 571 24.96 -15.88 -7.99
C SER A 571 24.00 -16.71 -8.82
N VAL A 572 23.68 -17.91 -8.34
CA VAL A 572 22.67 -18.79 -8.90
C VAL A 572 21.72 -19.19 -7.79
N GLY A 573 20.44 -19.15 -8.06
CA GLY A 573 19.42 -19.46 -7.08
C GLY A 573 18.20 -20.15 -7.67
N ALA A 574 17.42 -20.74 -6.78
CA ALA A 574 16.12 -21.33 -7.07
C ALA A 574 15.11 -20.83 -6.03
N ASN A 575 13.85 -20.73 -6.45
CA ASN A 575 12.78 -20.27 -5.60
C ASN A 575 11.53 -21.15 -5.82
N ASN A 576 10.83 -21.42 -4.74
CA ASN A 576 9.50 -22.03 -4.75
C ASN A 576 8.54 -21.06 -4.04
N PHE A 577 7.47 -20.70 -4.74
CA PHE A 577 6.35 -19.92 -4.25
C PHE A 577 5.11 -20.77 -4.28
N THR A 578 4.34 -20.76 -3.17
CA THR A 578 3.04 -21.44 -3.06
C THR A 578 2.05 -20.51 -2.38
N GLN A 579 0.86 -20.37 -2.94
CA GLN A 579 -0.24 -19.59 -2.38
C GLN A 579 -1.50 -20.46 -2.32
N ARG A 580 -2.23 -20.35 -1.20
CA ARG A 580 -3.54 -20.95 -1.00
C ARG A 580 -4.50 -19.90 -0.50
N THR A 581 -5.67 -19.82 -1.12
CA THR A 581 -6.76 -18.94 -0.71
C THR A 581 -8.03 -19.76 -0.58
N GLN A 582 -8.73 -19.62 0.54
CA GLN A 582 -10.07 -20.14 0.76
C GLN A 582 -10.98 -18.97 1.14
N TYR A 583 -12.14 -18.95 0.53
CA TYR A 583 -13.18 -17.97 0.83
C TYR A 583 -14.50 -18.69 0.97
N LYS A 584 -15.22 -18.45 2.07
CA LYS A 584 -16.57 -18.95 2.32
C LYS A 584 -17.45 -17.76 2.65
N SER A 585 -18.64 -17.73 2.10
CA SER A 585 -19.66 -16.73 2.42
C SER A 585 -20.98 -17.42 2.68
N THR A 586 -21.67 -17.01 3.73
CA THR A 586 -23.01 -17.49 4.05
C THR A 586 -23.90 -16.29 4.36
N VAL A 587 -25.10 -16.28 3.78
CA VAL A 587 -26.05 -15.18 3.87
C VAL A 587 -27.43 -15.67 4.27
N ALA A 588 -27.98 -15.08 5.33
CA ALA A 588 -29.41 -15.07 5.66
C ALA A 588 -30.00 -13.78 5.08
N GLY A 589 -30.57 -13.86 3.87
CA GLY A 589 -31.05 -12.68 3.13
C GLY A 589 -32.29 -12.03 3.73
N GLN A 590 -33.02 -12.75 4.58
CA GLN A 590 -34.14 -12.24 5.39
C GLN A 590 -34.14 -12.90 6.76
N LEU A 591 -34.47 -12.14 7.80
CA LEU A 591 -34.57 -12.62 9.17
C LEU A 591 -36.04 -12.78 9.58
N SER A 592 -36.32 -13.72 10.50
CA SER A 592 -37.66 -13.95 11.04
C SER A 592 -37.99 -12.99 12.17
N VAL A 593 -37.02 -12.69 13.04
CA VAL A 593 -37.17 -11.87 14.24
C VAL A 593 -36.13 -10.73 14.18
N PRO A 594 -36.55 -9.46 14.37
CA PRO A 594 -35.62 -8.33 14.37
C PRO A 594 -34.63 -8.37 15.53
N GLY A 595 -33.45 -7.76 15.35
CA GLY A 595 -32.43 -7.65 16.39
C GLY A 595 -31.64 -8.94 16.67
N ILE A 596 -31.98 -10.08 16.06
CA ILE A 596 -31.30 -11.38 16.22
C ILE A 596 -30.55 -11.72 14.95
N TYR A 597 -29.21 -11.59 14.98
CA TYR A 597 -28.33 -11.78 13.83
C TYR A 597 -27.58 -13.10 13.94
N ASN A 598 -28.21 -14.18 13.43
CA ASN A 598 -27.59 -15.49 13.27
C ASN A 598 -28.31 -16.27 12.17
N PHE A 599 -27.70 -17.34 11.68
CA PHE A 599 -28.25 -18.15 10.58
C PHE A 599 -29.50 -18.94 10.96
N GLY A 600 -29.67 -19.29 12.27
CA GLY A 600 -30.87 -19.95 12.76
C GLY A 600 -32.10 -19.06 12.72
N ASN A 601 -31.95 -17.74 12.60
CA ASN A 601 -33.04 -16.75 12.46
C ASN A 601 -33.39 -16.47 11.00
N SER A 602 -32.86 -17.22 10.04
CA SER A 602 -33.17 -17.00 8.61
C SER A 602 -34.63 -17.35 8.32
N LYS A 603 -35.34 -16.45 7.64
CA LYS A 603 -36.72 -16.64 7.16
C LYS A 603 -36.77 -17.41 5.84
N ILE A 604 -35.73 -17.35 5.05
CA ILE A 604 -35.59 -17.98 3.75
C ILE A 604 -34.33 -18.90 3.75
N PRO A 605 -34.20 -19.84 2.82
CA PRO A 605 -32.99 -20.68 2.74
C PRO A 605 -31.71 -19.84 2.72
N LEU A 606 -30.66 -20.32 3.41
CA LEU A 606 -29.36 -19.70 3.41
C LEU A 606 -28.73 -19.80 2.01
N VAL A 607 -28.05 -18.74 1.60
CA VAL A 607 -27.22 -18.76 0.39
C VAL A 607 -25.76 -18.89 0.83
N SER A 608 -25.07 -19.91 0.35
CA SER A 608 -23.67 -20.14 0.67
C SER A 608 -22.84 -20.28 -0.60
N SER A 609 -21.65 -19.69 -0.60
CA SER A 609 -20.66 -19.83 -1.66
C SER A 609 -19.30 -20.18 -1.08
N GLN A 610 -18.49 -20.90 -1.85
CA GLN A 610 -17.14 -21.29 -1.47
C GLN A 610 -16.20 -21.19 -2.67
N TYR A 611 -15.02 -20.63 -2.44
CA TYR A 611 -13.94 -20.56 -3.40
C TYR A 611 -12.65 -21.10 -2.78
N ASN A 612 -11.99 -22.04 -3.45
CA ASN A 612 -10.70 -22.61 -3.03
C ASN A 612 -9.74 -22.53 -4.20
N ALA A 613 -8.61 -21.89 -4.02
CA ALA A 613 -7.60 -21.77 -5.05
C ALA A 613 -6.20 -22.06 -4.50
N GLN A 614 -5.38 -22.66 -5.35
CA GLN A 614 -3.95 -22.85 -5.12
C GLN A 614 -3.17 -22.43 -6.33
N LYS A 615 -2.02 -21.80 -6.09
CA LYS A 615 -1.07 -21.37 -7.10
C LYS A 615 0.33 -21.74 -6.66
N GLN A 616 1.15 -22.24 -7.58
CA GLN A 616 2.57 -22.51 -7.35
C GLN A 616 3.39 -21.98 -8.51
N ILE A 617 4.55 -21.38 -8.18
CA ILE A 617 5.56 -20.94 -9.15
C ILE A 617 6.91 -21.48 -8.70
N ASN A 618 7.55 -22.27 -9.55
CA ASN A 618 8.93 -22.70 -9.39
C ASN A 618 9.82 -21.83 -10.25
N SER A 619 11.03 -21.51 -9.78
CA SER A 619 11.89 -20.60 -10.50
C SER A 619 13.36 -20.95 -10.35
N VAL A 620 14.14 -20.67 -11.39
CA VAL A 620 15.60 -20.70 -11.37
C VAL A 620 16.10 -19.36 -11.91
N TYR A 621 17.12 -18.78 -11.27
CA TYR A 621 17.64 -17.48 -11.66
C TYR A 621 19.14 -17.34 -11.48
N GLY A 622 19.75 -16.47 -12.28
CA GLY A 622 21.15 -16.11 -12.23
C GLY A 622 21.33 -14.59 -12.14
N ILE A 623 22.35 -14.18 -11.41
CA ILE A 623 22.75 -12.78 -11.23
C ILE A 623 24.23 -12.69 -11.56
N PHE A 624 24.59 -11.70 -12.37
CA PHE A 624 25.97 -11.39 -12.66
C PHE A 624 26.20 -9.89 -12.54
N GLY A 625 27.21 -9.49 -11.80
CA GLY A 625 27.63 -8.10 -11.66
C GLY A 625 29.13 -7.95 -11.90
N ILE A 626 29.52 -6.93 -12.64
CA ILE A 626 30.93 -6.58 -12.85
C ILE A 626 31.11 -5.09 -12.65
N ASN A 627 32.15 -4.69 -11.93
CA ASN A 627 32.57 -3.31 -11.85
C ASN A 627 34.03 -3.11 -12.29
N LEU A 628 34.28 -2.04 -13.00
CA LEU A 628 35.59 -1.62 -13.43
C LEU A 628 35.99 -0.35 -12.67
N LYS A 629 37.01 -0.44 -11.83
CA LYS A 629 37.67 0.69 -11.13
C LYS A 629 36.73 1.73 -10.49
N ARG A 630 35.54 1.37 -10.03
CA ARG A 630 34.54 2.23 -9.41
C ARG A 630 33.84 3.22 -10.35
N TYR A 631 34.07 3.20 -11.67
CA TYR A 631 33.41 4.12 -12.59
C TYR A 631 32.43 3.45 -13.55
N LEU A 632 32.55 2.16 -13.82
CA LEU A 632 31.67 1.43 -14.72
C LEU A 632 31.13 0.18 -14.02
N TYR A 633 29.80 0.07 -13.98
CA TYR A 633 29.09 -1.03 -13.37
C TYR A 633 28.11 -1.62 -14.38
N LEU A 634 28.17 -2.92 -14.54
CA LEU A 634 27.23 -3.69 -15.37
C LEU A 634 26.60 -4.77 -14.50
N ASP A 635 25.28 -4.79 -14.45
CA ASP A 635 24.49 -5.86 -13.83
C ASP A 635 23.64 -6.55 -14.89
N ALA A 636 23.58 -7.87 -14.81
CA ALA A 636 22.72 -8.70 -15.66
C ALA A 636 22.03 -9.76 -14.81
N THR A 637 20.74 -9.97 -15.07
CA THR A 637 19.95 -11.01 -14.43
C THR A 637 19.17 -11.80 -15.44
N VAL A 638 19.01 -13.07 -15.19
CA VAL A 638 18.16 -13.98 -15.98
C VAL A 638 17.35 -14.83 -15.03
N ARG A 639 16.07 -15.05 -15.36
CA ARG A 639 15.17 -15.88 -14.57
C ARG A 639 14.23 -16.65 -15.50
N ASN A 640 13.89 -17.87 -15.10
CA ASN A 640 12.81 -18.65 -15.69
C ASN A 640 11.84 -19.07 -14.61
N ASP A 641 10.55 -18.83 -14.85
CA ASP A 641 9.44 -19.25 -13.99
C ASP A 641 8.60 -20.33 -14.65
N TRP A 642 8.07 -21.25 -13.85
CA TRP A 642 7.08 -22.25 -14.22
C TRP A 642 5.84 -22.05 -13.34
N SER A 643 4.75 -21.54 -13.91
CA SER A 643 3.51 -21.23 -13.18
C SER A 643 2.43 -22.28 -13.43
N THR A 644 1.74 -22.69 -12.36
CA THR A 644 0.61 -23.63 -12.46
C THR A 644 -0.68 -22.99 -12.98
N THR A 645 -0.74 -21.68 -13.16
CA THR A 645 -1.91 -20.96 -13.68
C THR A 645 -1.97 -20.92 -15.20
N LEU A 646 -0.90 -21.33 -15.86
CA LEU A 646 -0.78 -21.39 -17.32
C LEU A 646 -0.80 -22.85 -17.80
N PRO A 647 -1.22 -23.09 -19.05
CA PRO A 647 -1.24 -24.45 -19.62
C PRO A 647 0.18 -24.99 -19.75
N THR A 648 0.34 -26.31 -19.64
CA THR A 648 1.65 -26.99 -19.65
C THR A 648 2.55 -26.59 -20.83
N ALA A 649 1.95 -26.30 -21.98
CA ALA A 649 2.68 -25.87 -23.18
C ALA A 649 3.29 -24.47 -23.04
N ASN A 650 2.71 -23.59 -22.20
CA ASN A 650 3.08 -22.19 -22.05
C ASN A 650 3.42 -21.79 -20.59
N ASN A 651 3.56 -22.74 -19.68
CA ASN A 651 3.77 -22.47 -18.25
C ASN A 651 5.19 -22.01 -17.91
N SER A 652 6.14 -22.22 -18.84
CA SER A 652 7.56 -21.84 -18.69
C SER A 652 7.85 -20.58 -19.47
N PHE A 653 8.36 -19.57 -18.80
CA PHE A 653 8.72 -18.29 -19.43
C PHE A 653 9.97 -17.70 -18.83
N ALA A 654 10.90 -17.33 -19.71
CA ALA A 654 12.16 -16.72 -19.37
C ALA A 654 12.12 -15.20 -19.56
N TYR A 655 12.86 -14.48 -18.73
CA TYR A 655 13.02 -13.04 -18.77
C TYR A 655 14.35 -12.58 -18.22
N TYR A 656 14.70 -11.32 -18.52
CA TYR A 656 16.02 -10.78 -18.20
C TYR A 656 15.94 -9.33 -17.76
N SER A 657 17.00 -8.87 -17.11
CA SER A 657 17.28 -7.45 -16.88
C SER A 657 18.78 -7.20 -17.05
N THR A 658 19.13 -6.11 -17.72
CA THR A 658 20.50 -5.61 -17.82
C THR A 658 20.52 -4.13 -17.47
N SER A 659 21.55 -3.69 -16.76
CA SER A 659 21.73 -2.29 -16.44
C SER A 659 23.20 -1.89 -16.42
N LEU A 660 23.46 -0.65 -16.83
CA LEU A 660 24.78 -0.04 -16.89
C LEU A 660 24.77 1.27 -16.13
N ALA A 661 25.73 1.45 -15.23
CA ALA A 661 26.00 2.73 -14.56
C ALA A 661 27.42 3.21 -14.88
N TYR A 662 27.54 4.49 -15.25
CA TYR A 662 28.81 5.13 -15.54
C TYR A 662 28.99 6.37 -14.66
N VAL A 663 29.99 6.35 -13.79
CA VAL A 663 30.31 7.44 -12.85
C VAL A 663 31.41 8.31 -13.45
N LEU A 664 31.01 9.39 -14.13
CA LEU A 664 31.92 10.28 -14.83
C LEU A 664 32.92 10.98 -13.91
N SER A 665 32.47 11.35 -12.69
CA SER A 665 33.30 12.01 -11.67
C SER A 665 34.50 11.19 -11.18
N GLU A 666 34.51 9.87 -11.43
CA GLU A 666 35.66 9.01 -11.12
C GLU A 666 36.69 8.94 -12.25
N VAL A 667 36.33 9.40 -13.44
CA VAL A 667 37.18 9.32 -14.63
C VAL A 667 37.83 10.67 -14.95
N ILE A 668 37.07 11.75 -14.84
CA ILE A 668 37.53 13.11 -15.09
C ILE A 668 37.47 13.96 -13.84
N LYS A 669 38.41 14.87 -13.69
CA LYS A 669 38.35 15.89 -12.63
C LYS A 669 37.32 16.94 -13.00
N LEU A 670 36.22 16.95 -12.24
CA LEU A 670 35.18 17.96 -12.38
C LEU A 670 35.60 19.29 -11.73
N PRO A 671 35.05 20.43 -12.17
CA PRO A 671 35.19 21.69 -11.45
C PRO A 671 34.70 21.58 -10.00
N LYS A 672 35.26 22.35 -9.06
CA LYS A 672 34.92 22.27 -7.63
C LYS A 672 33.43 22.49 -7.30
N TRP A 673 32.70 23.18 -8.15
CA TRP A 673 31.27 23.40 -8.01
C TRP A 673 30.41 22.22 -8.48
N PHE A 674 30.96 21.28 -9.26
CA PHE A 674 30.30 20.10 -9.77
C PHE A 674 30.91 18.85 -9.11
N THR A 675 30.22 18.31 -8.10
CA THR A 675 30.81 17.34 -7.19
C THR A 675 30.70 15.90 -7.68
N TYR A 676 29.58 15.56 -8.35
CA TYR A 676 29.29 14.17 -8.74
C TYR A 676 28.44 14.10 -10.00
N SER A 677 28.75 13.12 -10.85
CA SER A 677 27.99 12.85 -12.06
C SER A 677 27.96 11.36 -12.36
N LYS A 678 26.74 10.83 -12.52
CA LYS A 678 26.48 9.44 -12.87
C LYS A 678 25.43 9.38 -13.97
N PHE A 679 25.65 8.54 -14.95
CA PHE A 679 24.69 8.17 -15.99
C PHE A 679 24.28 6.71 -15.83
N ARG A 680 23.03 6.39 -16.12
CA ARG A 680 22.49 5.03 -16.04
C ARG A 680 21.59 4.72 -17.22
N ILE A 681 21.58 3.47 -17.62
CA ILE A 681 20.66 2.93 -18.62
C ILE A 681 20.32 1.49 -18.22
N SER A 682 19.06 1.11 -18.38
CA SER A 682 18.63 -0.27 -18.14
C SER A 682 17.61 -0.72 -19.19
N SER A 683 17.65 -2.01 -19.50
CA SER A 683 16.70 -2.71 -20.34
C SER A 683 16.25 -3.99 -19.67
N SER A 684 14.97 -4.31 -19.77
CA SER A 684 14.40 -5.49 -19.12
C SER A 684 13.19 -6.03 -19.88
N SER A 685 12.95 -7.31 -19.68
CA SER A 685 11.71 -7.97 -20.07
C SER A 685 11.25 -8.81 -18.90
N VAL A 686 9.99 -8.69 -18.46
CA VAL A 686 9.43 -9.44 -17.33
C VAL A 686 8.10 -10.04 -17.79
N GLY A 687 7.90 -11.33 -17.49
CA GLY A 687 6.61 -11.99 -17.71
C GLY A 687 5.64 -11.73 -16.57
N ASN A 688 4.34 -11.87 -16.84
CA ASN A 688 3.29 -11.89 -15.83
C ASN A 688 2.35 -13.06 -16.14
N ASP A 689 1.99 -13.85 -15.12
CA ASP A 689 1.04 -14.95 -15.23
C ASP A 689 -0.39 -14.47 -14.91
N THR A 690 -1.32 -15.42 -14.76
CA THR A 690 -2.74 -15.11 -14.48
C THR A 690 -3.20 -15.69 -13.14
N ASN A 691 -4.47 -15.46 -12.81
CA ASN A 691 -5.15 -16.08 -11.68
C ASN A 691 -5.47 -17.56 -11.95
N PRO A 692 -5.69 -18.39 -10.92
CA PRO A 692 -6.21 -19.74 -11.08
C PRO A 692 -7.55 -19.78 -11.84
N PHE A 693 -7.86 -20.94 -12.45
CA PHE A 693 -9.14 -21.24 -13.11
C PHE A 693 -9.46 -20.39 -14.36
N GLN A 694 -8.43 -20.03 -15.14
CA GLN A 694 -8.62 -19.27 -16.40
C GLN A 694 -8.53 -20.15 -17.68
N LEU A 695 -8.31 -21.47 -17.54
CA LEU A 695 -7.98 -22.33 -18.67
C LEU A 695 -9.15 -23.17 -19.19
N SER A 696 -10.10 -23.55 -18.34
CA SER A 696 -11.16 -24.49 -18.70
C SER A 696 -12.50 -24.10 -18.11
N ASN A 697 -13.53 -24.06 -18.92
CA ASN A 697 -14.88 -23.83 -18.47
C ASN A 697 -15.42 -24.99 -17.68
N THR A 698 -16.21 -24.72 -16.66
CA THR A 698 -16.95 -25.64 -15.83
C THR A 698 -18.39 -25.19 -15.72
N TYR A 699 -19.31 -26.14 -15.47
CA TYR A 699 -20.68 -25.81 -15.16
C TYR A 699 -20.82 -25.54 -13.65
N ALA A 700 -21.50 -24.47 -13.31
CA ALA A 700 -21.85 -24.15 -11.92
C ALA A 700 -23.24 -24.70 -11.59
N PHE A 701 -23.42 -25.17 -10.35
CA PHE A 701 -24.75 -25.48 -9.83
C PHE A 701 -25.48 -24.15 -9.54
N ASN A 702 -26.72 -24.07 -10.04
CA ASN A 702 -27.63 -22.99 -9.76
C ASN A 702 -28.77 -23.48 -8.86
N GLN A 703 -29.77 -22.65 -8.58
CA GLN A 703 -30.95 -23.07 -7.83
C GLN A 703 -31.65 -24.26 -8.49
N ASN A 704 -32.16 -25.16 -7.67
CA ASN A 704 -32.89 -26.30 -8.18
C ASN A 704 -34.21 -25.88 -8.84
N TYR A 705 -34.57 -26.55 -9.94
CA TYR A 705 -35.92 -26.50 -10.46
C TYR A 705 -36.72 -27.69 -9.85
N GLY A 706 -37.48 -27.39 -8.79
CA GLY A 706 -38.07 -28.47 -7.99
C GLY A 706 -37.01 -29.33 -7.32
N SER A 707 -37.00 -30.63 -7.61
CA SER A 707 -36.00 -31.60 -7.12
C SER A 707 -34.79 -31.75 -8.06
N TYR A 708 -34.77 -31.10 -9.20
CA TYR A 708 -33.71 -31.24 -10.21
C TYR A 708 -32.65 -30.16 -10.08
N PRO A 709 -31.36 -30.52 -9.99
CA PRO A 709 -30.28 -29.54 -9.99
C PRO A 709 -30.15 -28.88 -11.35
N LEU A 710 -30.08 -27.57 -11.39
CA LEU A 710 -29.78 -26.83 -12.60
C LEU A 710 -28.27 -26.56 -12.70
N LEU A 711 -27.74 -26.75 -13.89
CA LEU A 711 -26.37 -26.39 -14.22
C LEU A 711 -26.36 -25.12 -15.10
N THR A 712 -25.54 -24.17 -14.75
CA THR A 712 -25.37 -22.95 -15.53
C THR A 712 -23.99 -22.95 -16.17
N ASN A 713 -23.92 -22.64 -17.49
CA ASN A 713 -22.66 -22.38 -18.14
C ASN A 713 -22.12 -20.99 -17.74
N SER A 714 -20.81 -20.86 -17.68
CA SER A 714 -20.19 -19.54 -17.52
C SER A 714 -20.55 -18.63 -18.71
N SER A 715 -20.75 -17.35 -18.44
CA SER A 715 -20.91 -16.33 -19.48
C SER A 715 -19.61 -16.01 -20.22
N THR A 716 -18.46 -16.42 -19.68
CA THR A 716 -17.13 -16.18 -20.23
C THR A 716 -16.49 -17.48 -20.73
N LEU A 717 -16.08 -17.49 -21.98
CA LEU A 717 -15.26 -18.55 -22.57
C LEU A 717 -13.82 -18.42 -22.11
N LEU A 718 -13.32 -19.37 -21.36
CA LEU A 718 -11.95 -19.44 -20.90
C LEU A 718 -11.02 -19.97 -22.02
N ASN A 719 -9.69 -19.80 -21.84
CA ASN A 719 -8.72 -20.08 -22.90
C ASN A 719 -7.69 -21.12 -22.45
N ALA A 720 -7.73 -22.28 -23.04
CA ALA A 720 -6.79 -23.37 -22.76
C ALA A 720 -5.35 -23.13 -23.26
N ASP A 721 -5.15 -22.13 -24.15
CA ASP A 721 -3.86 -21.82 -24.78
C ASP A 721 -3.26 -20.49 -24.30
N LEU A 722 -3.65 -20.05 -23.09
CA LEU A 722 -3.13 -18.81 -22.54
C LEU A 722 -1.60 -18.78 -22.48
N ARG A 723 -1.06 -17.62 -22.85
CA ARG A 723 0.37 -17.30 -22.73
C ARG A 723 0.57 -16.25 -21.64
N PRO A 724 1.78 -16.18 -21.00
CA PRO A 724 2.09 -15.11 -20.09
C PRO A 724 2.08 -13.75 -20.79
N GLU A 725 1.63 -12.71 -20.10
CA GLU A 725 1.83 -11.32 -20.51
C GLU A 725 3.33 -10.99 -20.44
N ARG A 726 3.77 -9.99 -21.19
CA ARG A 726 5.18 -9.53 -21.16
C ARG A 726 5.27 -8.03 -21.08
N ILE A 727 6.09 -7.53 -20.14
CA ILE A 727 6.38 -6.11 -19.97
C ILE A 727 7.85 -5.87 -20.30
N ASN A 728 8.11 -5.06 -21.34
CA ASN A 728 9.43 -4.63 -21.76
C ASN A 728 9.67 -3.21 -21.26
N GLY A 729 10.74 -3.02 -20.49
CA GLY A 729 11.12 -1.73 -19.92
C GLY A 729 12.44 -1.21 -20.47
N LEU A 730 12.48 0.08 -20.78
CA LEU A 730 13.69 0.84 -21.11
C LEU A 730 13.73 2.07 -20.20
N GLU A 731 14.88 2.32 -19.58
CA GLU A 731 15.10 3.45 -18.69
C GLU A 731 16.46 4.06 -18.94
N ALA A 732 16.53 5.40 -18.92
CA ALA A 732 17.78 6.15 -18.88
C ALA A 732 17.69 7.25 -17.82
N GLY A 733 18.80 7.57 -17.17
CA GLY A 733 18.80 8.61 -16.14
C GLY A 733 20.18 9.14 -15.79
N THR A 734 20.18 10.23 -15.04
CA THR A 734 21.41 10.85 -14.53
C THR A 734 21.24 11.35 -13.10
N GLU A 735 22.28 11.24 -12.33
CA GLU A 735 22.40 11.82 -10.99
C GLU A 735 23.54 12.83 -10.97
N LEU A 736 23.25 14.06 -10.62
CA LEU A 736 24.20 15.19 -10.62
C LEU A 736 24.17 15.86 -9.25
N TYR A 737 25.36 16.14 -8.68
CA TYR A 737 25.47 16.91 -7.44
C TYR A 737 26.40 18.09 -7.62
N PHE A 738 26.02 19.22 -7.01
CA PHE A 738 26.68 20.50 -7.12
C PHE A 738 26.97 21.11 -5.74
N PHE A 739 27.98 22.01 -5.68
CA PHE A 739 28.33 22.84 -4.52
C PHE A 739 28.57 22.01 -3.23
N ASN A 740 29.46 21.01 -3.30
CA ASN A 740 29.72 20.04 -2.23
C ASN A 740 28.43 19.38 -1.75
N ASP A 741 27.68 18.83 -2.73
CA ASP A 741 26.43 18.08 -2.55
C ASP A 741 25.25 18.89 -1.94
N ARG A 742 25.36 20.21 -1.92
CA ARG A 742 24.25 21.05 -1.45
C ARG A 742 23.07 21.09 -2.38
N LEU A 743 23.27 20.84 -3.68
CA LEU A 743 22.21 20.77 -4.68
C LEU A 743 22.37 19.47 -5.46
N GLY A 744 21.32 18.69 -5.48
CA GLY A 744 21.26 17.40 -6.19
C GLY A 744 20.11 17.33 -7.18
N PHE A 745 20.34 16.72 -8.34
CA PHE A 745 19.34 16.41 -9.36
C PHE A 745 19.39 14.92 -9.68
N ASP A 746 18.24 14.28 -9.71
CA ASP A 746 18.04 12.91 -10.20
C ASP A 746 16.96 12.98 -11.28
N LEU A 747 17.34 12.74 -12.52
CA LEU A 747 16.47 12.74 -13.68
C LEU A 747 16.37 11.33 -14.25
N THR A 748 15.17 10.87 -14.52
CA THR A 748 14.89 9.58 -15.16
C THR A 748 13.86 9.76 -16.26
N VAL A 749 14.10 9.16 -17.42
CA VAL A 749 13.12 8.95 -18.47
C VAL A 749 12.89 7.45 -18.64
N TYR A 750 11.65 7.06 -18.86
CA TYR A 750 11.29 5.64 -18.95
C TYR A 750 10.23 5.38 -19.99
N GLN A 751 10.21 4.15 -20.50
CA GLN A 751 9.18 3.59 -21.34
C GLN A 751 8.99 2.12 -20.98
N ASN A 752 7.76 1.75 -20.62
CA ASN A 752 7.34 0.37 -20.39
C ASN A 752 6.30 0.00 -21.42
N THR A 753 6.46 -1.14 -22.10
CA THR A 753 5.51 -1.62 -23.10
C THR A 753 5.05 -3.01 -22.71
N ALA A 754 3.77 -3.15 -22.41
CA ALA A 754 3.12 -4.41 -22.11
C ALA A 754 2.46 -4.98 -23.38
N ILE A 755 2.68 -6.24 -23.64
CA ILE A 755 2.15 -6.99 -24.80
C ILE A 755 1.56 -8.31 -24.34
N ASP A 756 0.76 -8.93 -25.22
CA ASP A 756 0.08 -10.20 -24.94
C ASP A 756 -0.80 -10.13 -23.69
N GLN A 757 -1.48 -8.99 -23.46
CA GLN A 757 -2.37 -8.79 -22.33
C GLN A 757 -3.41 -9.91 -22.23
N ILE A 758 -3.66 -10.41 -21.01
CA ILE A 758 -4.74 -11.37 -20.77
C ILE A 758 -6.00 -10.56 -20.46
N ILE A 759 -6.90 -10.46 -21.42
CA ILE A 759 -8.11 -9.64 -21.31
C ILE A 759 -9.37 -10.42 -21.69
N SER A 760 -10.50 -10.01 -21.06
CA SER A 760 -11.82 -10.52 -21.38
C SER A 760 -12.49 -9.60 -22.40
N VAL A 761 -12.73 -10.08 -23.59
CA VAL A 761 -13.36 -9.27 -24.67
C VAL A 761 -14.76 -9.77 -24.99
N PRO A 762 -15.68 -8.89 -25.37
CA PRO A 762 -17.02 -9.29 -25.80
C PRO A 762 -16.98 -10.28 -26.97
N THR A 763 -17.91 -11.21 -26.99
CA THR A 763 -18.15 -12.14 -28.11
C THR A 763 -19.64 -12.24 -28.41
N SER A 764 -19.98 -12.76 -29.59
CA SER A 764 -21.37 -12.92 -29.96
C SER A 764 -22.09 -13.89 -29.03
N ALA A 765 -23.20 -13.48 -28.43
CA ALA A 765 -24.04 -14.34 -27.59
C ALA A 765 -24.57 -15.60 -28.32
N ALA A 766 -24.56 -15.61 -29.65
CA ALA A 766 -24.89 -16.81 -30.43
C ALA A 766 -23.91 -17.97 -30.22
N SER A 767 -22.70 -17.70 -29.67
CA SER A 767 -21.72 -18.71 -29.27
C SER A 767 -22.06 -19.40 -27.94
N GLY A 768 -23.08 -18.93 -27.21
CA GLY A 768 -23.39 -19.35 -25.83
C GLY A 768 -22.57 -18.61 -24.76
N TYR A 769 -21.71 -17.67 -25.12
CA TYR A 769 -20.88 -16.86 -24.25
C TYR A 769 -21.04 -15.37 -24.59
N THR A 770 -20.93 -14.49 -23.62
CA THR A 770 -20.93 -13.03 -23.83
C THR A 770 -19.53 -12.46 -23.88
N ASN A 771 -18.57 -13.14 -23.29
CA ASN A 771 -17.16 -12.75 -23.26
C ASN A 771 -16.26 -13.94 -23.54
N ARG A 772 -15.02 -13.66 -23.96
CA ARG A 772 -13.94 -14.65 -24.08
C ARG A 772 -12.61 -14.09 -23.58
N ILE A 773 -11.80 -14.93 -22.95
CA ILE A 773 -10.44 -14.57 -22.51
C ILE A 773 -9.46 -14.87 -23.62
N ILE A 774 -8.64 -13.88 -23.96
CA ILE A 774 -7.61 -14.00 -25.00
C ILE A 774 -6.34 -13.29 -24.58
N ASN A 775 -5.21 -13.68 -25.22
CA ASN A 775 -4.00 -12.86 -25.22
C ASN A 775 -4.07 -11.85 -26.36
N GLY A 776 -3.89 -10.56 -26.06
CA GLY A 776 -3.87 -9.54 -27.09
C GLY A 776 -3.80 -8.14 -26.50
N GLY A 777 -3.62 -7.17 -27.36
CA GLY A 777 -3.47 -5.78 -26.96
C GLY A 777 -2.05 -5.39 -26.56
N LYS A 778 -1.80 -4.09 -26.64
CA LYS A 778 -0.52 -3.47 -26.33
C LYS A 778 -0.71 -2.12 -25.66
N ILE A 779 -0.11 -1.96 -24.49
CA ILE A 779 -0.12 -0.73 -23.72
C ILE A 779 1.29 -0.21 -23.58
N GLN A 780 1.45 1.11 -23.65
CA GLN A 780 2.73 1.77 -23.42
C GLN A 780 2.60 2.85 -22.36
N SER A 781 3.32 2.70 -21.27
CA SER A 781 3.52 3.74 -20.27
C SER A 781 4.87 4.42 -20.49
N LYS A 782 4.89 5.75 -20.57
CA LYS A 782 6.11 6.55 -20.72
C LYS A 782 6.05 7.81 -19.89
N GLY A 783 7.20 8.26 -19.41
CA GLY A 783 7.24 9.46 -18.58
C GLY A 783 8.63 9.93 -18.22
N VAL A 784 8.63 11.05 -17.48
CA VAL A 784 9.80 11.69 -16.91
C VAL A 784 9.63 11.86 -15.40
N GLU A 785 10.69 11.60 -14.65
CA GLU A 785 10.77 11.80 -13.21
C GLU A 785 11.95 12.71 -12.90
N VAL A 786 11.73 13.71 -12.06
CA VAL A 786 12.77 14.64 -11.61
C VAL A 786 12.69 14.74 -10.09
N MET A 787 13.81 14.56 -9.42
CA MET A 787 13.95 14.87 -8.00
C MET A 787 15.06 15.92 -7.85
N VAL A 788 14.73 17.00 -7.16
CA VAL A 788 15.66 18.06 -6.77
C VAL A 788 15.79 18.03 -5.26
N THR A 789 17.02 18.03 -4.77
CA THR A 789 17.30 18.10 -3.34
C THR A 789 18.25 19.25 -3.06
N GLY A 790 17.99 20.02 -1.99
CA GLY A 790 18.80 21.19 -1.69
C GLY A 790 19.00 21.41 -0.19
N ASP A 791 20.25 21.69 0.22
CA ASP A 791 20.58 22.22 1.53
C ASP A 791 20.70 23.75 1.41
N ILE A 792 19.55 24.45 1.57
CA ILE A 792 19.46 25.91 1.39
C ILE A 792 20.34 26.63 2.41
N LEU A 793 20.22 26.25 3.68
CA LEU A 793 21.04 26.76 4.76
C LEU A 793 21.77 25.62 5.48
N ARG A 794 23.07 25.80 5.65
CA ARG A 794 23.95 24.87 6.39
C ARG A 794 24.83 25.69 7.30
N ARG A 795 24.37 25.97 8.52
CA ARG A 795 25.09 26.72 9.56
C ARG A 795 25.22 25.86 10.81
N LYS A 796 26.10 26.25 11.74
CA LYS A 796 26.39 25.50 12.97
C LYS A 796 25.14 25.14 13.77
N ASN A 797 24.15 26.04 13.85
CA ASN A 797 22.94 25.84 14.67
C ASN A 797 21.65 25.80 13.87
N LEU A 798 21.71 25.81 12.53
CA LEU A 798 20.55 25.84 11.68
C LEU A 798 20.83 25.13 10.37
N ARG A 799 20.03 24.12 10.08
CA ARG A 799 20.00 23.47 8.77
C ARG A 799 18.61 23.57 8.18
N TRP A 800 18.54 23.99 6.92
CA TRP A 800 17.31 23.93 6.13
C TRP A 800 17.57 23.14 4.87
N SER A 801 17.06 21.90 4.84
CA SER A 801 17.08 21.01 3.68
C SER A 801 15.69 20.95 3.08
N THR A 802 15.62 20.87 1.76
CA THR A 802 14.37 20.74 1.00
C THR A 802 14.54 19.72 -0.11
N TYR A 803 13.44 19.13 -0.52
CA TYR A 803 13.39 18.34 -1.74
C TYR A 803 12.09 18.64 -2.50
N ALA A 804 12.15 18.48 -3.82
CA ALA A 804 11.00 18.58 -4.70
C ALA A 804 10.99 17.39 -5.66
N ASN A 805 9.83 16.77 -5.80
CA ASN A 805 9.59 15.69 -6.74
C ASN A 805 8.62 16.14 -7.82
N PHE A 806 8.98 15.90 -9.06
CA PHE A 806 8.11 16.10 -10.21
C PHE A 806 8.06 14.82 -11.04
N SER A 807 6.88 14.40 -11.43
CA SER A 807 6.72 13.32 -12.39
C SER A 807 5.57 13.61 -13.35
N LYS A 808 5.77 13.28 -14.61
CA LYS A 808 4.74 13.32 -15.64
C LYS A 808 4.82 12.04 -16.45
N GLY A 809 3.75 11.25 -16.41
CA GLY A 809 3.64 10.01 -17.17
C GLY A 809 2.20 9.78 -17.62
N ALA A 810 2.05 8.96 -18.65
CA ALA A 810 0.76 8.49 -19.11
C ALA A 810 0.89 7.11 -19.75
N SER A 811 -0.16 6.31 -19.60
CA SER A 811 -0.31 5.02 -20.25
C SER A 811 -1.25 5.15 -21.44
N TYR A 812 -0.80 4.68 -22.61
CA TYR A 812 -1.52 4.74 -23.87
C TYR A 812 -1.85 3.33 -24.36
N VAL A 813 -3.04 3.16 -24.88
CA VAL A 813 -3.44 1.93 -25.60
C VAL A 813 -2.93 2.06 -27.03
N LEU A 814 -2.00 1.20 -27.43
CA LEU A 814 -1.44 1.20 -28.79
C LEU A 814 -2.19 0.25 -29.70
N GLU A 815 -2.61 -0.91 -29.18
CA GLU A 815 -3.29 -1.97 -29.93
C GLU A 815 -4.31 -2.65 -29.04
N LEU A 816 -5.44 -3.01 -29.58
CA LEU A 816 -6.42 -3.94 -29.00
C LEU A 816 -6.47 -5.21 -29.87
N PRO A 817 -6.99 -6.33 -29.38
CA PRO A 817 -7.14 -7.53 -30.18
C PRO A 817 -7.96 -7.29 -31.45
N GLU A 818 -7.71 -8.12 -32.47
CA GLU A 818 -8.43 -8.04 -33.75
C GLU A 818 -9.96 -8.11 -33.56
N GLY A 819 -10.67 -7.17 -34.16
CA GLY A 819 -12.13 -7.02 -34.03
C GLY A 819 -12.60 -6.29 -32.78
N VAL A 820 -11.70 -5.79 -31.94
CA VAL A 820 -12.03 -4.98 -30.74
C VAL A 820 -11.63 -3.53 -31.01
N GLU A 821 -12.61 -2.66 -31.28
CA GLU A 821 -12.38 -1.25 -31.56
C GLU A 821 -12.13 -0.43 -30.29
N SER A 822 -12.76 -0.80 -29.18
CA SER A 822 -12.61 -0.16 -27.88
C SER A 822 -12.80 -1.19 -26.75
N TYR A 823 -12.22 -0.92 -25.58
CA TYR A 823 -12.33 -1.80 -24.43
C TYR A 823 -12.75 -0.98 -23.21
N THR A 824 -13.89 -1.34 -22.61
CA THR A 824 -14.38 -0.69 -21.39
C THR A 824 -13.66 -1.27 -20.18
N THR A 825 -12.82 -0.49 -19.53
CA THR A 825 -12.07 -0.87 -18.32
C THR A 825 -12.90 -0.72 -17.05
N GLY A 826 -13.99 0.03 -17.10
CA GLY A 826 -14.92 0.25 -16.00
C GLY A 826 -16.03 1.22 -16.38
N TYR A 827 -17.03 1.32 -15.52
CA TYR A 827 -18.08 2.32 -15.66
C TYR A 827 -18.52 2.84 -14.28
N SER A 828 -19.04 4.04 -14.25
CA SER A 828 -19.66 4.63 -13.06
C SER A 828 -21.05 5.11 -13.43
N ARG A 829 -22.07 4.67 -12.67
CA ARG A 829 -23.44 5.16 -12.83
C ARG A 829 -23.56 6.54 -12.22
N VAL A 830 -24.06 7.49 -13.00
CA VAL A 830 -24.42 8.82 -12.52
C VAL A 830 -25.90 8.85 -12.12
N TYR A 831 -26.72 8.02 -12.76
CA TYR A 831 -28.15 7.84 -12.48
C TYR A 831 -28.59 6.41 -12.84
N THR A 832 -29.85 6.05 -12.54
CA THR A 832 -30.38 4.69 -12.77
C THR A 832 -30.54 4.30 -14.24
N SER A 833 -30.48 5.24 -15.18
CA SER A 833 -30.55 4.95 -16.61
C SER A 833 -29.13 4.65 -17.15
N THR A 834 -29.06 3.70 -18.09
CA THR A 834 -27.81 3.36 -18.77
C THR A 834 -27.28 4.52 -19.60
N ASP A 835 -28.12 5.46 -19.99
CA ASP A 835 -27.76 6.58 -20.87
C ASP A 835 -26.96 7.69 -20.17
N ASN A 836 -26.95 7.70 -18.83
CA ASN A 836 -26.26 8.70 -18.01
C ASN A 836 -25.02 8.12 -17.28
N SER A 837 -24.47 7.01 -17.76
CA SER A 837 -23.27 6.41 -17.19
C SER A 837 -22.00 7.05 -17.78
N VAL A 838 -20.96 7.16 -16.95
CA VAL A 838 -19.60 7.46 -17.37
C VAL A 838 -18.85 6.16 -17.55
N TYR A 839 -18.27 5.97 -18.71
CA TYR A 839 -17.46 4.80 -19.05
C TYR A 839 -16.00 5.17 -19.11
N TYR A 840 -15.13 4.28 -18.61
CA TYR A 840 -13.70 4.36 -18.76
C TYR A 840 -13.32 3.47 -19.94
N ILE A 841 -12.94 4.08 -21.05
CA ILE A 841 -12.72 3.37 -22.32
C ILE A 841 -11.25 3.43 -22.73
N ALA A 842 -10.68 2.26 -22.99
CA ALA A 842 -9.39 2.12 -23.62
C ALA A 842 -9.58 2.12 -25.15
N ASN A 843 -8.99 3.11 -25.82
CA ASN A 843 -9.12 3.30 -27.27
C ASN A 843 -7.73 3.37 -27.90
N PRO A 844 -7.39 2.56 -28.94
CA PRO A 844 -6.07 2.55 -29.56
C PRO A 844 -5.75 3.80 -30.39
N ASN A 845 -6.75 4.61 -30.74
CA ASN A 845 -6.57 5.83 -31.56
C ASN A 845 -6.01 7.02 -30.73
N GLY A 846 -4.95 6.78 -29.93
CA GLY A 846 -4.28 7.77 -29.11
C GLY A 846 -4.91 7.98 -27.74
N GLY A 847 -5.87 7.13 -27.37
CA GLY A 847 -6.52 7.15 -26.07
C GLY A 847 -5.58 6.72 -24.96
N ARG A 848 -5.79 7.31 -23.77
CA ARG A 848 -5.10 6.89 -22.54
C ARG A 848 -5.88 5.78 -21.84
N VAL A 849 -5.19 5.01 -21.06
CA VAL A 849 -5.86 4.14 -20.08
C VAL A 849 -6.58 5.04 -19.07
N GLY A 850 -7.90 4.86 -18.92
CA GLY A 850 -8.72 5.64 -18.01
C GLY A 850 -9.32 6.93 -18.58
N ASP A 851 -9.29 7.15 -19.88
CA ASP A 851 -10.07 8.22 -20.51
C ASP A 851 -11.57 8.00 -20.25
N MET A 852 -12.26 9.06 -19.82
CA MET A 852 -13.69 9.03 -19.49
C MET A 852 -14.54 9.44 -20.69
N TYR A 853 -15.60 8.68 -20.93
CA TYR A 853 -16.60 8.91 -21.96
C TYR A 853 -17.99 8.94 -21.31
N GLY A 854 -18.82 9.86 -21.73
CA GLY A 854 -20.17 10.01 -21.24
C GLY A 854 -21.04 10.77 -22.25
N THR A 855 -22.34 10.83 -21.98
CA THR A 855 -23.25 11.66 -22.75
C THR A 855 -23.01 13.15 -22.47
N GLY A 856 -23.10 13.96 -23.49
CA GLY A 856 -22.99 15.41 -23.41
C GLY A 856 -23.99 16.07 -24.32
N PHE A 857 -24.20 17.35 -24.14
CA PHE A 857 -25.12 18.10 -25.03
C PHE A 857 -24.58 18.13 -26.48
N LYS A 858 -25.49 17.98 -27.45
CA LYS A 858 -25.19 18.21 -28.86
C LYS A 858 -24.67 19.63 -29.07
N LYS A 859 -23.63 19.75 -29.85
CA LYS A 859 -23.03 21.05 -30.15
C LYS A 859 -22.97 21.25 -31.64
N THR A 860 -23.07 22.50 -32.07
CA THR A 860 -22.78 22.95 -33.45
C THR A 860 -21.29 22.82 -33.72
N THR A 861 -20.86 22.97 -34.98
CA THR A 861 -19.45 22.92 -35.41
C THR A 861 -18.56 23.99 -34.75
N ASP A 862 -19.16 25.10 -34.29
CA ASP A 862 -18.51 26.18 -33.54
C ASP A 862 -18.60 26.04 -32.02
N GLY A 863 -19.12 24.89 -31.53
CA GLY A 863 -19.12 24.51 -30.08
C GLY A 863 -20.32 24.99 -29.27
N GLN A 864 -21.33 25.66 -29.89
CA GLN A 864 -22.53 26.09 -29.19
C GLN A 864 -23.50 24.92 -28.93
N ILE A 865 -24.13 24.93 -27.75
CA ILE A 865 -25.14 23.90 -27.40
C ILE A 865 -26.38 24.07 -28.27
N ILE A 866 -26.90 22.97 -28.80
CA ILE A 866 -28.14 22.91 -29.56
C ILE A 866 -29.30 22.71 -28.59
N TYR A 867 -30.35 23.49 -28.81
CA TYR A 867 -31.56 23.43 -27.98
C TYR A 867 -32.73 22.88 -28.82
N ASP A 868 -33.67 22.21 -28.16
CA ASP A 868 -34.93 21.76 -28.76
C ASP A 868 -35.93 22.93 -28.94
N ALA A 869 -37.12 22.62 -29.45
CA ALA A 869 -38.17 23.60 -29.63
C ALA A 869 -38.69 24.22 -28.31
N ASN A 870 -38.46 23.61 -27.17
CA ASN A 870 -38.82 24.06 -25.84
C ASN A 870 -37.72 24.85 -25.13
N GLY A 871 -36.56 25.04 -25.83
CA GLY A 871 -35.40 25.71 -25.24
C GLY A 871 -34.58 24.82 -24.31
N LEU A 872 -34.74 23.51 -24.32
CA LEU A 872 -33.94 22.57 -23.55
C LEU A 872 -32.73 22.09 -24.36
N PRO A 873 -31.58 22.00 -23.77
CA PRO A 873 -30.38 21.49 -24.44
C PRO A 873 -30.54 20.00 -24.80
N ILE A 874 -30.20 19.62 -26.06
CA ILE A 874 -30.30 18.25 -26.58
C ILE A 874 -29.02 17.48 -26.32
#